data_54254559d91bcebf8a5cdd282bdf1762
#
_entry.id   54254559d91bcebf8a5cdd282bdf1762
#
_cell.length_a   1.000
_cell.length_b   1.000
_cell.length_c   1.000
_cell.angle_alpha   90.00
_cell.angle_beta   90.00
_cell.angle_gamma   90.00
#
_symmetry.space_group_name_H-M   'P 1'
#
loop_
_entity.id
_entity.type
_entity.pdbx_description
1 polymer ?
#
loop_
_entity_poly.entity_id
_entity_poly.type
_entity_poly.pdbx_seq_one_letter_code
_entity_poly.pdbx_strand_id
1 'polypeptide(L)'
;MTAGSDAGLDDWLDALDQAEPLARSAGDDELAQSVRAAFDIGGPLARLDAGYKPREPQLQMSQAVARAISRQQALVVEAGTGVGKTFAYLVPALLSGRRTLVSTATKSLQDQLYLRDLPRLIEALQMPVRLALLKGRSSYLCLHRMKQARVSGEFPDRRSALALARIERWAQITRSGDFAELDGLDERAPIIPIVSSSRENCLGQDCEDWRACHVVKARREAMEAEVVVVNHHLFFADLSLRDTGVAELLPSVEVAIFDEAHQLAEAGVQFLGHTLGSSQLLDLGRDLLAQGLAHARGARDWQGLQNGLERAARELRLVCAGSLATAGRELRGTLKLGWRERAGQPGFGEALQAVHEALAQVLEGVIAVRDAAPDFARLAERAQQLRDLARDFAVEPAPGDVRWIDLSPFGARLVESPLDISEAMQQQLQGPPKAWVFTSATLGDDAQLSWFTEPAGLADAEVLRVGSPFDYAAHARLYVPRGFPKPSDPGHAGSVALLASRLARRLNGRTFVLTTTLRNLQTVADGLRERFEEAGDAIAVLQQGAAPKRVLLQRFLDNPDSVLVGSASFWEGIDVPGDALQCVLIDKLPFPPPNDPLVEARVKRLEAQGRNAFSDYFIAEAAIALKQGAGRLIRTETDRGLLVVCDPRMAGMNYGRRLRGALPPMTPVANEDEAQAWLAELAAARG
;
A
#
# COMPACT_ATOMS: atom_id res chain seq x y z
N MET A 1 36.22 -19.19 35.76
CA MET A 1 35.26 -20.28 36.06
C MET A 1 33.99 -19.57 36.47
N THR A 2 32.99 -19.55 35.74
CA THR A 2 32.17 -20.55 35.06
C THR A 2 31.58 -19.93 33.77
N ALA A 3 31.69 -20.66 32.67
CA ALA A 3 31.01 -20.40 31.45
C ALA A 3 29.50 -20.57 31.67
N GLY A 4 28.72 -19.54 31.45
CA GLY A 4 27.26 -19.59 31.38
C GLY A 4 26.89 -19.65 29.88
N SER A 5 26.35 -20.79 29.49
CA SER A 5 25.98 -21.22 28.15
C SER A 5 25.11 -20.21 27.41
N ASP A 6 25.55 -19.86 26.23
CA ASP A 6 24.77 -19.40 25.09
C ASP A 6 23.77 -20.48 24.65
N ALA A 7 22.70 -20.67 25.40
CA ALA A 7 21.52 -21.34 24.91
C ALA A 7 20.77 -20.29 24.07
N GLY A 8 21.19 -20.23 22.81
CA GLY A 8 20.85 -19.17 21.90
C GLY A 8 19.44 -19.32 21.35
N LEU A 9 19.08 -18.31 20.60
CA LEU A 9 17.88 -18.18 19.78
C LEU A 9 17.65 -19.41 18.88
N ASP A 10 18.74 -20.11 18.50
CA ASP A 10 18.71 -21.30 17.67
C ASP A 10 18.06 -22.51 18.38
N ASP A 11 18.38 -22.74 19.69
CA ASP A 11 17.71 -23.79 20.49
C ASP A 11 16.21 -23.51 20.69
N TRP A 12 15.84 -22.24 20.67
CA TRP A 12 14.44 -21.81 20.82
C TRP A 12 13.68 -21.90 19.49
N LEU A 13 14.33 -21.62 18.37
CA LEU A 13 13.77 -21.80 17.01
C LEU A 13 13.56 -23.28 16.71
N ASP A 14 14.50 -24.14 17.08
CA ASP A 14 14.37 -25.62 16.93
C ASP A 14 13.26 -26.20 17.84
N ALA A 15 13.00 -25.59 19.00
CA ALA A 15 11.90 -25.99 19.88
C ALA A 15 10.52 -25.61 19.33
N LEU A 16 10.42 -24.55 18.51
CA LEU A 16 9.17 -24.13 17.85
C LEU A 16 8.83 -24.96 16.63
N ASP A 17 9.83 -25.43 15.88
CA ASP A 17 9.61 -26.39 14.76
C ASP A 17 9.10 -27.77 15.26
N GLN A 18 9.28 -28.08 16.54
CA GLN A 18 8.79 -29.31 17.17
C GLN A 18 7.42 -29.15 17.90
N ALA A 19 6.81 -27.96 17.84
CA ALA A 19 5.46 -27.79 18.37
C ALA A 19 4.48 -28.66 17.55
N GLU A 20 3.83 -29.62 18.20
CA GLU A 20 2.86 -30.51 17.56
C GLU A 20 1.82 -29.71 16.78
N PRO A 21 1.53 -30.09 15.52
CA PRO A 21 0.50 -29.42 14.72
C PRO A 21 -0.85 -29.52 15.44
N LEU A 22 -1.50 -28.39 15.62
CA LEU A 22 -2.89 -28.27 16.06
C LEU A 22 -3.77 -29.28 15.29
N ALA A 23 -4.69 -29.90 16.01
CA ALA A 23 -5.54 -31.03 15.60
C ALA A 23 -5.85 -31.12 14.10
N ARG A 24 -5.63 -32.31 13.55
CA ARG A 24 -5.73 -32.68 12.12
C ARG A 24 -6.89 -32.02 11.40
N SER A 25 -6.61 -31.45 10.23
CA SER A 25 -7.59 -30.88 9.30
C SER A 25 -8.82 -31.76 9.15
N ALA A 26 -10.00 -31.18 9.31
CA ALA A 26 -11.26 -31.76 8.84
C ALA A 26 -11.12 -32.12 7.36
N GLY A 27 -11.67 -33.27 6.94
CA GLY A 27 -11.73 -33.65 5.54
C GLY A 27 -12.45 -32.58 4.69
N ASP A 28 -12.26 -32.58 3.37
CA ASP A 28 -12.83 -31.58 2.45
C ASP A 28 -14.33 -31.32 2.71
N ASP A 29 -15.09 -32.39 2.95
CA ASP A 29 -16.54 -32.31 3.20
C ASP A 29 -16.88 -31.78 4.59
N GLU A 30 -16.08 -32.08 5.62
CA GLU A 30 -16.31 -31.67 6.99
C GLU A 30 -16.05 -30.17 7.20
N LEU A 31 -14.96 -29.65 6.64
CA LEU A 31 -14.70 -28.19 6.69
C LEU A 31 -15.76 -27.41 5.91
N ALA A 32 -16.13 -27.88 4.71
CA ALA A 32 -17.18 -27.24 3.89
C ALA A 32 -18.54 -27.25 4.59
N GLN A 33 -18.90 -28.33 5.32
CA GLN A 33 -20.13 -28.41 6.12
C GLN A 33 -20.07 -27.43 7.31
N SER A 34 -18.95 -27.40 8.03
CA SER A 34 -18.76 -26.48 9.16
C SER A 34 -18.85 -25.01 8.73
N VAL A 35 -18.27 -24.68 7.57
CA VAL A 35 -18.38 -23.34 6.98
C VAL A 35 -19.81 -23.02 6.62
N ARG A 36 -20.55 -23.94 5.98
CA ARG A 36 -21.96 -23.72 5.65
C ARG A 36 -22.80 -23.48 6.91
N ALA A 37 -22.61 -24.29 7.94
CA ALA A 37 -23.31 -24.12 9.22
C ALA A 37 -22.98 -22.76 9.89
N ALA A 38 -21.76 -22.27 9.74
CA ALA A 38 -21.38 -20.97 10.30
C ALA A 38 -22.11 -19.80 9.65
N PHE A 39 -22.41 -19.88 8.34
CA PHE A 39 -23.13 -18.85 7.57
C PHE A 39 -24.65 -19.04 7.55
N ASP A 40 -25.22 -20.06 8.21
CA ASP A 40 -26.66 -20.27 8.25
C ASP A 40 -27.37 -19.26 9.17
N ILE A 41 -28.69 -19.11 9.00
CA ILE A 41 -29.55 -18.19 9.81
C ILE A 41 -29.44 -18.51 11.31
N GLY A 42 -29.30 -19.77 11.67
CA GLY A 42 -29.10 -20.22 13.06
C GLY A 42 -27.63 -20.34 13.47
N GLY A 43 -26.70 -20.02 12.59
CA GLY A 43 -25.28 -20.20 12.80
C GLY A 43 -24.63 -19.15 13.70
N PRO A 44 -23.36 -19.36 14.08
CA PRO A 44 -22.65 -18.45 14.97
C PRO A 44 -22.53 -17.01 14.43
N LEU A 45 -22.48 -16.79 13.11
CA LEU A 45 -22.40 -15.45 12.53
C LEU A 45 -23.70 -14.64 12.73
N ALA A 46 -24.85 -15.27 12.84
CA ALA A 46 -26.11 -14.60 13.15
C ALA A 46 -26.10 -13.92 14.55
N ARG A 47 -25.17 -14.30 15.44
CA ARG A 47 -25.01 -13.67 16.75
C ARG A 47 -24.32 -12.31 16.69
N LEU A 48 -23.60 -12.01 15.59
CA LEU A 48 -22.87 -10.76 15.41
C LEU A 48 -23.74 -9.57 15.05
N ASP A 49 -24.90 -9.85 14.43
CA ASP A 49 -25.82 -8.82 13.95
C ASP A 49 -27.25 -9.37 13.97
N ALA A 50 -28.14 -8.68 14.68
CA ALA A 50 -29.56 -9.02 14.75
C ALA A 50 -30.28 -8.96 13.36
N GLY A 51 -29.69 -8.22 12.42
CA GLY A 51 -30.14 -8.11 11.02
C GLY A 51 -29.45 -9.08 10.07
N TYR A 52 -28.66 -10.04 10.57
CA TYR A 52 -27.90 -10.95 9.72
C TYR A 52 -28.76 -11.71 8.73
N LYS A 53 -28.35 -11.63 7.46
CA LYS A 53 -28.96 -12.41 6.38
C LYS A 53 -27.85 -13.16 5.64
N PRO A 54 -27.98 -14.48 5.46
CA PRO A 54 -27.07 -15.25 4.62
C PRO A 54 -27.05 -14.68 3.21
N ARG A 55 -25.86 -14.51 2.66
CA ARG A 55 -25.65 -14.05 1.27
C ARG A 55 -25.02 -15.17 0.46
N GLU A 56 -25.73 -15.63 -0.57
CA GLU A 56 -25.23 -16.70 -1.43
C GLU A 56 -23.83 -16.43 -2.01
N PRO A 57 -23.52 -15.21 -2.49
CA PRO A 57 -22.17 -14.88 -2.95
C PRO A 57 -21.10 -15.07 -1.87
N GLN A 58 -21.39 -14.73 -0.63
CA GLN A 58 -20.47 -14.89 0.51
C GLN A 58 -20.23 -16.37 0.83
N LEU A 59 -21.29 -17.17 0.84
CA LEU A 59 -21.21 -18.61 1.08
C LEU A 59 -20.45 -19.31 -0.05
N GLN A 60 -20.69 -18.95 -1.31
CA GLN A 60 -19.97 -19.49 -2.46
C GLN A 60 -18.46 -19.23 -2.35
N MET A 61 -18.05 -18.01 -2.01
CA MET A 61 -16.66 -17.66 -1.77
C MET A 61 -16.08 -18.46 -0.60
N SER A 62 -16.77 -18.53 0.54
CA SER A 62 -16.31 -19.26 1.72
C SER A 62 -16.08 -20.74 1.45
N GLN A 63 -16.99 -21.37 0.71
CA GLN A 63 -16.84 -22.78 0.34
C GLN A 63 -15.67 -23.02 -0.62
N ALA A 64 -15.42 -22.09 -1.56
CA ALA A 64 -14.24 -22.17 -2.42
C ALA A 64 -12.94 -22.05 -1.61
N VAL A 65 -12.89 -21.10 -0.65
CA VAL A 65 -11.76 -20.96 0.26
C VAL A 65 -11.56 -22.23 1.11
N ALA A 66 -12.63 -22.81 1.64
CA ALA A 66 -12.56 -24.07 2.39
C ALA A 66 -11.95 -25.20 1.56
N ARG A 67 -12.40 -25.37 0.29
CA ARG A 67 -11.82 -26.36 -0.63
C ARG A 67 -10.34 -26.09 -0.90
N ALA A 68 -9.96 -24.83 -1.16
CA ALA A 68 -8.57 -24.46 -1.39
C ALA A 68 -7.69 -24.78 -0.16
N ILE A 69 -8.20 -24.52 1.05
CA ILE A 69 -7.51 -24.86 2.31
C ILE A 69 -7.35 -26.38 2.45
N SER A 70 -8.41 -27.15 2.26
CA SER A 70 -8.35 -28.61 2.39
C SER A 70 -7.38 -29.25 1.38
N ARG A 71 -7.38 -28.75 0.14
CA ARG A 71 -6.55 -29.27 -0.95
C ARG A 71 -5.15 -28.66 -1.04
N GLN A 72 -4.88 -27.64 -0.22
CA GLN A 72 -3.61 -26.88 -0.26
C GLN A 72 -3.29 -26.33 -1.67
N GLN A 73 -4.27 -25.70 -2.28
CA GLN A 73 -4.19 -25.15 -3.64
C GLN A 73 -4.26 -23.62 -3.67
N ALA A 74 -3.86 -23.06 -4.81
CA ALA A 74 -3.99 -21.64 -5.07
C ALA A 74 -5.41 -21.30 -5.60
N LEU A 75 -6.03 -20.29 -5.01
CA LEU A 75 -7.35 -19.79 -5.36
C LEU A 75 -7.31 -18.27 -5.54
N VAL A 76 -7.79 -17.77 -6.66
CA VAL A 76 -7.95 -16.35 -6.95
C VAL A 76 -9.43 -16.00 -6.98
N VAL A 77 -9.87 -15.09 -6.11
CA VAL A 77 -11.28 -14.74 -5.97
C VAL A 77 -11.51 -13.26 -6.25
N GLU A 78 -12.20 -12.94 -7.32
CA GLU A 78 -12.79 -11.62 -7.49
C GLU A 78 -14.20 -11.62 -6.89
N ALA A 79 -14.39 -10.90 -5.77
CA ALA A 79 -15.65 -10.79 -5.09
C ALA A 79 -16.11 -9.34 -5.02
N GLY A 80 -17.25 -9.03 -5.63
CA GLY A 80 -17.81 -7.68 -5.72
C GLY A 80 -17.95 -6.99 -4.37
N THR A 81 -18.18 -5.68 -4.39
CA THR A 81 -18.45 -4.92 -3.15
C THR A 81 -19.69 -5.46 -2.44
N GLY A 82 -19.67 -5.45 -1.10
CA GLY A 82 -20.81 -5.92 -0.28
C GLY A 82 -20.90 -7.43 -0.06
N VAL A 83 -20.08 -8.25 -0.70
CA VAL A 83 -20.07 -9.72 -0.47
C VAL A 83 -19.72 -10.08 0.97
N GLY A 84 -18.95 -9.25 1.67
CA GLY A 84 -18.40 -9.58 2.99
C GLY A 84 -17.17 -10.46 2.90
N LYS A 85 -16.27 -10.14 1.96
CA LYS A 85 -15.00 -10.86 1.68
C LYS A 85 -14.26 -11.28 2.93
N THR A 86 -14.10 -10.34 3.87
CA THR A 86 -13.32 -10.56 5.10
C THR A 86 -13.81 -11.79 5.85
N PHE A 87 -15.10 -11.90 6.10
CA PHE A 87 -15.66 -13.07 6.78
C PHE A 87 -15.64 -14.31 5.90
N ALA A 88 -15.82 -14.14 4.57
CA ALA A 88 -15.81 -15.25 3.63
C ALA A 88 -14.46 -15.99 3.58
N TYR A 89 -13.34 -15.33 3.82
CA TYR A 89 -12.04 -16.01 3.89
C TYR A 89 -11.58 -16.31 5.33
N LEU A 90 -11.95 -15.50 6.33
CA LEU A 90 -11.53 -15.73 7.72
C LEU A 90 -12.24 -16.92 8.35
N VAL A 91 -13.54 -17.09 8.11
CA VAL A 91 -14.31 -18.19 8.71
C VAL A 91 -13.74 -19.57 8.35
N PRO A 92 -13.52 -19.92 7.06
CA PRO A 92 -12.90 -21.21 6.73
C PRO A 92 -11.46 -21.32 7.24
N ALA A 93 -10.69 -20.22 7.25
CA ALA A 93 -9.34 -20.22 7.81
C ALA A 93 -9.34 -20.56 9.30
N LEU A 94 -10.18 -19.90 10.10
CA LEU A 94 -10.31 -20.17 11.53
C LEU A 94 -10.82 -21.61 11.80
N LEU A 95 -11.89 -22.03 11.13
CA LEU A 95 -12.47 -23.36 11.31
C LEU A 95 -11.53 -24.50 10.89
N SER A 96 -10.57 -24.23 10.01
CA SER A 96 -9.58 -25.24 9.61
C SER A 96 -8.59 -25.59 10.73
N GLY A 97 -8.43 -24.73 11.73
CA GLY A 97 -7.43 -24.85 12.80
C GLY A 97 -5.97 -24.75 12.28
N ARG A 98 -5.76 -24.45 11.00
CA ARG A 98 -4.43 -24.36 10.39
C ARG A 98 -3.80 -22.99 10.67
N ARG A 99 -2.49 -22.97 10.83
CA ARG A 99 -1.74 -21.72 11.01
C ARG A 99 -1.88 -20.84 9.77
N THR A 100 -2.37 -19.62 9.98
CA THR A 100 -2.81 -18.73 8.91
C THR A 100 -2.06 -17.40 8.92
N LEU A 101 -1.56 -16.98 7.77
CA LEU A 101 -1.09 -15.61 7.50
C LEU A 101 -2.19 -14.86 6.74
N VAL A 102 -2.56 -13.67 7.23
CA VAL A 102 -3.44 -12.74 6.50
C VAL A 102 -2.66 -11.50 6.14
N SER A 103 -2.40 -11.32 4.87
CA SER A 103 -1.70 -10.16 4.31
C SER A 103 -2.70 -9.21 3.66
N THR A 104 -2.63 -7.91 3.97
CA THR A 104 -3.49 -6.88 3.38
C THR A 104 -2.68 -5.69 2.87
N ALA A 105 -3.31 -4.78 2.13
CA ALA A 105 -2.60 -3.71 1.42
C ALA A 105 -2.10 -2.58 2.34
N THR A 106 -2.85 -2.20 3.38
CA THR A 106 -2.56 -1.01 4.18
C THR A 106 -2.53 -1.28 5.68
N LYS A 107 -1.84 -0.42 6.44
CA LYS A 107 -1.81 -0.49 7.91
C LYS A 107 -3.21 -0.34 8.52
N SER A 108 -4.04 0.53 7.97
CA SER A 108 -5.42 0.73 8.46
C SER A 108 -6.26 -0.54 8.31
N LEU A 109 -6.10 -1.30 7.22
CA LEU A 109 -6.77 -2.59 7.04
C LEU A 109 -6.20 -3.65 7.98
N GLN A 110 -4.88 -3.64 8.24
CA GLN A 110 -4.30 -4.51 9.27
C GLN A 110 -4.94 -4.26 10.65
N ASP A 111 -5.03 -2.98 11.04
CA ASP A 111 -5.61 -2.59 12.34
C ASP A 111 -7.10 -2.97 12.41
N GLN A 112 -7.85 -2.79 11.32
CA GLN A 112 -9.25 -3.19 11.22
C GLN A 112 -9.41 -4.71 11.39
N LEU A 113 -8.64 -5.51 10.68
CA LEU A 113 -8.68 -6.97 10.77
C LEU A 113 -8.34 -7.44 12.19
N TYR A 114 -7.26 -6.92 12.76
CA TYR A 114 -6.74 -7.36 14.05
C TYR A 114 -7.57 -6.88 15.24
N LEU A 115 -8.01 -5.61 15.25
CA LEU A 115 -8.69 -5.00 16.40
C LEU A 115 -10.22 -5.20 16.37
N ARG A 116 -10.80 -5.45 15.20
CA ARG A 116 -12.26 -5.50 15.06
C ARG A 116 -12.76 -6.82 14.48
N ASP A 117 -12.32 -7.20 13.29
CA ASP A 117 -12.96 -8.26 12.52
C ASP A 117 -12.63 -9.66 13.08
N LEU A 118 -11.36 -9.95 13.34
CA LEU A 118 -10.91 -11.22 13.93
C LEU A 118 -11.44 -11.45 15.36
N PRO A 119 -11.36 -10.49 16.30
CA PRO A 119 -11.90 -10.69 17.64
C PRO A 119 -13.41 -11.00 17.64
N ARG A 120 -14.19 -10.30 16.81
CA ARG A 120 -15.64 -10.55 16.67
C ARG A 120 -15.92 -11.96 16.14
N LEU A 121 -15.16 -12.42 15.15
CA LEU A 121 -15.33 -13.77 14.60
C LEU A 121 -14.95 -14.86 15.61
N ILE A 122 -13.83 -14.68 16.31
CA ILE A 122 -13.36 -15.62 17.35
C ILE A 122 -14.40 -15.76 18.46
N GLU A 123 -14.96 -14.64 18.91
CA GLU A 123 -16.04 -14.64 19.90
C GLU A 123 -17.29 -15.36 19.38
N ALA A 124 -17.75 -15.06 18.15
CA ALA A 124 -18.91 -15.68 17.54
C ALA A 124 -18.73 -17.20 17.32
N LEU A 125 -17.55 -17.60 16.87
CA LEU A 125 -17.20 -19.01 16.63
C LEU A 125 -16.82 -19.75 17.92
N GLN A 126 -16.62 -19.03 19.05
CA GLN A 126 -16.21 -19.58 20.34
C GLN A 126 -14.89 -20.39 20.27
N MET A 127 -13.93 -19.89 19.53
CA MET A 127 -12.65 -20.56 19.30
C MET A 127 -11.52 -19.89 20.10
N PRO A 128 -10.68 -20.64 20.83
CA PRO A 128 -9.48 -20.07 21.47
C PRO A 128 -8.35 -19.95 20.43
N VAL A 129 -8.19 -18.77 19.84
CA VAL A 129 -7.18 -18.51 18.79
C VAL A 129 -6.27 -17.37 19.24
N ARG A 130 -4.95 -17.60 19.21
CA ARG A 130 -3.96 -16.54 19.46
C ARG A 130 -3.73 -15.75 18.18
N LEU A 131 -3.91 -14.45 18.29
CA LEU A 131 -3.73 -13.50 17.21
C LEU A 131 -2.44 -12.70 17.41
N ALA A 132 -1.75 -12.39 16.32
CA ALA A 132 -0.68 -11.41 16.32
C ALA A 132 -0.82 -10.43 15.16
N LEU A 133 -0.41 -9.18 15.42
CA LEU A 133 -0.27 -8.14 14.41
C LEU A 133 1.21 -7.82 14.27
N LEU A 134 1.77 -8.02 13.08
CA LEU A 134 3.15 -7.66 12.81
C LEU A 134 3.22 -6.57 11.74
N LYS A 135 3.81 -5.44 12.10
CA LYS A 135 4.07 -4.30 11.22
C LYS A 135 5.57 -4.18 10.92
N GLY A 136 5.92 -3.38 9.93
CA GLY A 136 7.31 -3.03 9.65
C GLY A 136 7.98 -2.30 10.83
N ARG A 137 9.30 -2.43 10.98
CA ARG A 137 10.09 -1.83 12.08
C ARG A 137 9.83 -0.34 12.28
N SER A 138 9.62 0.41 11.20
CA SER A 138 9.34 1.85 11.22
C SER A 138 7.99 2.21 11.86
N SER A 139 7.13 1.22 12.15
CA SER A 139 5.87 1.42 12.86
C SER A 139 6.03 1.34 14.38
N TYR A 140 7.17 0.88 14.87
CA TYR A 140 7.44 0.70 16.30
C TYR A 140 8.50 1.67 16.81
N LEU A 141 8.31 2.06 18.07
CA LEU A 141 9.30 2.82 18.82
C LEU A 141 10.58 2.00 19.00
N CYS A 142 11.72 2.58 18.65
CA CYS A 142 13.05 2.06 18.95
C CYS A 142 13.61 2.78 20.17
N LEU A 143 13.74 2.07 21.30
CA LEU A 143 14.23 2.65 22.55
C LEU A 143 15.67 3.20 22.42
N HIS A 144 16.54 2.48 21.72
CA HIS A 144 17.91 2.90 21.45
C HIS A 144 17.93 4.22 20.64
N ARG A 145 17.19 4.30 19.54
CA ARG A 145 17.12 5.51 18.71
C ARG A 145 16.49 6.70 19.45
N MET A 146 15.47 6.45 20.26
CA MET A 146 14.86 7.48 21.11
C MET A 146 15.88 8.06 22.11
N LYS A 147 16.70 7.22 22.75
CA LYS A 147 17.78 7.67 23.64
C LYS A 147 18.83 8.49 22.88
N GLN A 148 19.24 8.04 21.70
CA GLN A 148 20.16 8.78 20.82
C GLN A 148 19.59 10.14 20.43
N ALA A 149 18.32 10.21 20.00
CA ALA A 149 17.66 11.47 19.64
C ALA A 149 17.62 12.47 20.81
N ARG A 150 17.45 11.98 22.04
CA ARG A 150 17.52 12.83 23.24
C ARG A 150 18.91 13.39 23.49
N VAL A 151 19.94 12.58 23.27
CA VAL A 151 21.33 13.00 23.50
C VAL A 151 21.82 13.97 22.42
N SER A 152 21.49 13.72 21.16
CA SER A 152 21.90 14.59 20.04
C SER A 152 21.21 15.96 20.09
N GLY A 153 19.94 16.00 20.50
CA GLY A 153 19.14 17.24 20.54
C GLY A 153 18.89 17.87 19.15
N GLU A 154 19.24 17.18 18.08
CA GLU A 154 19.08 17.65 16.70
C GLU A 154 17.72 17.24 16.14
N PHE A 155 16.86 18.22 15.84
CA PHE A 155 15.52 18.00 15.29
C PHE A 155 15.26 18.86 14.07
N PRO A 156 14.52 18.36 13.07
CA PRO A 156 14.18 19.12 11.86
C PRO A 156 13.39 20.39 12.16
N ASP A 157 12.59 20.36 13.22
CA ASP A 157 11.73 21.47 13.63
C ASP A 157 11.37 21.40 15.13
N ARG A 158 10.82 22.50 15.65
CA ARG A 158 10.38 22.60 17.05
C ARG A 158 9.25 21.61 17.42
N ARG A 159 8.42 21.22 16.44
CA ARG A 159 7.31 20.27 16.67
C ARG A 159 7.86 18.87 16.93
N SER A 160 8.92 18.49 16.21
CA SER A 160 9.62 17.22 16.43
C SER A 160 10.22 17.12 17.83
N ALA A 161 10.83 18.20 18.34
CA ALA A 161 11.36 18.22 19.71
C ALA A 161 10.22 18.06 20.77
N LEU A 162 9.08 18.72 20.58
CA LEU A 162 7.91 18.56 21.45
C LEU A 162 7.30 17.15 21.35
N ALA A 163 7.30 16.58 20.15
CA ALA A 163 6.82 15.22 19.94
C ALA A 163 7.69 14.19 20.66
N LEU A 164 9.01 14.37 20.71
CA LEU A 164 9.91 13.49 21.47
C LEU A 164 9.51 13.39 22.94
N ALA A 165 9.31 14.50 23.63
CA ALA A 165 8.91 14.51 25.03
C ALA A 165 7.57 13.79 25.29
N ARG A 166 6.68 13.80 24.30
CA ARG A 166 5.42 13.06 24.34
C ARG A 166 5.65 11.56 24.11
N ILE A 167 6.50 11.21 23.16
CA ILE A 167 6.88 9.83 22.86
C ILE A 167 7.58 9.21 24.07
N GLU A 168 8.48 9.92 24.75
CA GLU A 168 9.17 9.44 25.96
C GLU A 168 8.20 9.12 27.12
N ARG A 169 7.17 9.93 27.31
CA ARG A 169 6.13 9.65 28.32
C ARG A 169 5.30 8.43 27.93
N TRP A 170 4.91 8.32 26.68
CA TRP A 170 4.16 7.19 26.16
C TRP A 170 4.99 5.90 26.17
N ALA A 171 6.31 5.96 25.95
CA ALA A 171 7.22 4.83 26.00
C ALA A 171 7.19 4.09 27.36
N GLN A 172 6.82 4.78 28.43
CA GLN A 172 6.76 4.20 29.78
C GLN A 172 5.48 3.38 30.02
N ILE A 173 4.44 3.58 29.22
CA ILE A 173 3.12 2.96 29.40
C ILE A 173 2.73 2.00 28.28
N THR A 174 3.28 2.20 27.05
CA THR A 174 2.97 1.32 25.93
C THR A 174 3.49 -0.09 26.14
N ARG A 175 2.70 -1.07 25.71
CA ARG A 175 3.09 -2.48 25.71
C ARG A 175 3.57 -2.95 24.34
N SER A 176 2.99 -2.41 23.27
CA SER A 176 3.30 -2.78 21.88
C SER A 176 4.40 -1.91 21.28
N GLY A 177 4.49 -0.64 21.68
CA GLY A 177 5.34 0.36 21.05
C GLY A 177 4.90 0.78 19.65
N ASP A 178 3.70 0.40 19.21
CA ASP A 178 3.14 0.79 17.90
C ASP A 178 2.70 2.25 17.91
N PHE A 179 3.27 3.08 17.05
CA PHE A 179 2.93 4.50 16.96
C PHE A 179 1.45 4.76 16.64
N ALA A 180 0.71 3.79 16.12
CA ALA A 180 -0.72 3.91 15.91
C ALA A 180 -1.52 4.09 17.21
N GLU A 181 -0.96 3.68 18.36
CA GLU A 181 -1.56 3.89 19.70
C GLU A 181 -1.40 5.34 20.20
N LEU A 182 -0.51 6.12 19.59
CA LEU A 182 -0.21 7.48 20.06
C LEU A 182 -1.08 8.51 19.33
N ASP A 183 -2.21 8.85 19.92
CA ASP A 183 -3.16 9.81 19.35
C ASP A 183 -2.51 11.13 18.94
N GLY A 184 -2.88 11.63 17.76
CA GLY A 184 -2.43 12.93 17.23
C GLY A 184 -0.95 12.97 16.82
N LEU A 185 -0.27 11.85 16.69
CA LEU A 185 1.00 11.74 15.98
C LEU A 185 0.69 11.30 14.54
N ASP A 186 1.06 12.14 13.56
CA ASP A 186 0.94 11.78 12.15
C ASP A 186 1.98 10.68 11.80
N GLU A 187 1.58 9.64 11.08
CA GLU A 187 2.49 8.57 10.63
C GLU A 187 3.66 9.08 9.77
N ARG A 188 3.51 10.26 9.17
CA ARG A 188 4.54 10.94 8.36
C ARG A 188 5.27 12.03 9.13
N ALA A 189 5.06 12.11 10.44
CA ALA A 189 5.74 13.13 11.25
C ALA A 189 7.26 12.97 11.14
N PRO A 190 8.04 14.06 10.96
CA PRO A 190 9.50 14.01 10.79
C PRO A 190 10.24 13.36 11.96
N ILE A 191 9.61 13.25 13.12
CA ILE A 191 10.17 12.59 14.30
C ILE A 191 10.21 11.05 14.16
N ILE A 192 9.26 10.44 13.41
CA ILE A 192 9.13 8.97 13.31
C ILE A 192 10.44 8.30 12.83
N PRO A 193 11.07 8.71 11.73
CA PRO A 193 12.34 8.13 11.28
C PRO A 193 13.48 8.29 12.30
N ILE A 194 13.39 9.27 13.19
CA ILE A 194 14.42 9.55 14.20
C ILE A 194 14.31 8.57 15.37
N VAL A 195 13.09 8.22 15.78
CA VAL A 195 12.81 7.37 16.95
C VAL A 195 12.39 5.94 16.59
N SER A 196 12.34 5.59 15.31
CA SER A 196 12.13 4.22 14.82
C SER A 196 13.41 3.63 14.24
N SER A 197 13.40 2.33 13.97
CA SER A 197 14.53 1.67 13.28
C SER A 197 14.14 1.19 11.89
N SER A 198 15.15 1.12 11.02
CA SER A 198 15.09 0.42 9.74
C SER A 198 15.90 -0.87 9.81
N ARG A 199 15.88 -1.68 8.73
CA ARG A 199 16.80 -2.82 8.57
C ARG A 199 18.26 -2.36 8.61
N GLU A 200 18.52 -1.19 8.04
CA GLU A 200 19.87 -0.66 7.83
C GLU A 200 20.53 -0.14 9.12
N ASN A 201 19.75 0.33 10.11
CA ASN A 201 20.27 0.97 11.32
C ASN A 201 19.95 0.23 12.63
N CYS A 202 19.34 -0.95 12.57
CA CYS A 202 19.06 -1.75 13.75
C CYS A 202 20.26 -2.60 14.12
N LEU A 203 20.70 -2.52 15.39
CA LEU A 203 21.85 -3.27 15.91
C LEU A 203 21.58 -4.76 16.15
N GLY A 204 20.32 -5.21 15.98
CA GLY A 204 19.99 -6.61 16.20
C GLY A 204 20.24 -7.05 17.65
N GLN A 205 20.86 -8.21 17.82
CA GLN A 205 21.16 -8.80 19.14
C GLN A 205 22.21 -7.99 19.94
N ASP A 206 23.06 -7.19 19.24
CA ASP A 206 24.06 -6.35 19.88
C ASP A 206 23.46 -5.08 20.51
N CYS A 207 22.14 -4.86 20.39
CA CYS A 207 21.47 -3.70 20.95
C CYS A 207 21.28 -3.87 22.47
N GLU A 208 21.70 -2.87 23.26
CA GLU A 208 21.49 -2.86 24.71
C GLU A 208 20.01 -3.00 25.10
N ASP A 209 19.12 -2.46 24.27
CA ASP A 209 17.66 -2.51 24.51
C ASP A 209 16.99 -3.75 23.88
N TRP A 210 17.75 -4.76 23.42
CA TRP A 210 17.22 -5.94 22.74
C TRP A 210 16.08 -6.63 23.51
N ARG A 211 16.26 -6.84 24.83
CA ARG A 211 15.25 -7.52 25.67
C ARG A 211 13.95 -6.73 25.81
N ALA A 212 14.02 -5.40 25.74
CA ALA A 212 12.89 -4.50 25.83
C ALA A 212 12.36 -4.08 24.44
N CYS A 213 12.96 -4.56 23.34
CA CYS A 213 12.67 -4.14 21.99
C CYS A 213 11.25 -4.53 21.57
N HIS A 214 10.44 -3.54 21.18
CA HIS A 214 9.06 -3.74 20.75
C HIS A 214 8.97 -4.57 19.45
N VAL A 215 9.92 -4.41 18.51
CA VAL A 215 9.97 -5.22 17.29
C VAL A 215 10.25 -6.69 17.60
N VAL A 216 11.17 -6.97 18.49
CA VAL A 216 11.51 -8.35 18.92
C VAL A 216 10.31 -8.99 19.60
N LYS A 217 9.64 -8.25 20.49
CA LYS A 217 8.41 -8.70 21.15
C LYS A 217 7.30 -9.03 20.16
N ALA A 218 7.00 -8.11 19.22
CA ALA A 218 5.97 -8.31 18.21
C ALA A 218 6.27 -9.53 17.29
N ARG A 219 7.55 -9.76 16.95
CA ARG A 219 7.96 -10.94 16.19
C ARG A 219 7.76 -12.23 16.97
N ARG A 220 8.13 -12.25 18.25
CA ARG A 220 7.90 -13.42 19.10
C ARG A 220 6.42 -13.76 19.21
N GLU A 221 5.57 -12.76 19.44
CA GLU A 221 4.12 -12.94 19.46
C GLU A 221 3.60 -13.48 18.11
N ALA A 222 4.14 -13.00 16.98
CA ALA A 222 3.78 -13.51 15.64
C ALA A 222 4.23 -14.96 15.45
N MET A 223 5.42 -15.35 15.96
CA MET A 223 5.92 -16.72 15.87
C MET A 223 5.11 -17.71 16.73
N GLU A 224 4.40 -17.25 17.76
CA GLU A 224 3.57 -18.07 18.64
C GLU A 224 2.10 -18.12 18.25
N ALA A 225 1.65 -17.22 17.35
CA ALA A 225 0.25 -17.06 16.99
C ALA A 225 -0.25 -18.09 15.98
N GLU A 226 -1.52 -18.45 16.07
CA GLU A 226 -2.23 -19.25 15.09
C GLU A 226 -2.64 -18.43 13.86
N VAL A 227 -2.96 -17.13 14.06
CA VAL A 227 -3.28 -16.22 12.97
C VAL A 227 -2.42 -14.97 13.09
N VAL A 228 -1.67 -14.68 12.03
CA VAL A 228 -0.79 -13.51 11.95
C VAL A 228 -1.28 -12.55 10.88
N VAL A 229 -1.50 -11.29 11.26
CA VAL A 229 -1.90 -10.22 10.32
C VAL A 229 -0.69 -9.38 9.96
N VAL A 230 -0.43 -9.25 8.67
CA VAL A 230 0.69 -8.46 8.10
C VAL A 230 0.20 -7.59 6.95
N ASN A 231 1.08 -6.79 6.36
CA ASN A 231 0.82 -6.17 5.05
C ASN A 231 1.67 -6.81 3.94
N HIS A 232 1.30 -6.55 2.68
CA HIS A 232 2.02 -7.10 1.52
C HIS A 232 3.50 -6.72 1.51
N HIS A 233 3.83 -5.52 1.95
CA HIS A 233 5.23 -5.07 2.04
C HIS A 233 6.05 -5.92 3.00
N LEU A 234 5.48 -6.30 4.16
CA LEU A 234 6.18 -7.13 5.12
C LEU A 234 6.33 -8.58 4.64
N PHE A 235 5.34 -9.08 3.91
CA PHE A 235 5.42 -10.39 3.24
C PHE A 235 6.59 -10.43 2.25
N PHE A 236 6.73 -9.45 1.36
CA PHE A 236 7.85 -9.39 0.42
C PHE A 236 9.19 -9.09 1.10
N ALA A 237 9.19 -8.35 2.22
CA ALA A 237 10.39 -8.14 3.01
C ALA A 237 10.91 -9.45 3.64
N ASP A 238 10.00 -10.31 4.11
CA ASP A 238 10.35 -11.65 4.59
C ASP A 238 10.91 -12.52 3.46
N LEU A 239 10.25 -12.49 2.30
CA LEU A 239 10.68 -13.23 1.13
C LEU A 239 12.14 -12.91 0.75
N SER A 240 12.45 -11.63 0.62
CA SER A 240 13.82 -11.17 0.30
C SER A 240 14.87 -11.56 1.35
N LEU A 241 14.46 -11.81 2.60
CA LEU A 241 15.36 -12.26 3.66
C LEU A 241 15.64 -13.75 3.59
N ARG A 242 14.62 -14.56 3.29
CA ARG A 242 14.77 -16.02 3.12
C ARG A 242 15.76 -16.35 2.00
N ASP A 243 15.71 -15.60 0.90
CA ASP A 243 16.63 -15.78 -0.24
C ASP A 243 18.11 -15.50 0.15
N THR A 244 18.34 -14.70 1.19
CA THR A 244 19.70 -14.40 1.70
C THR A 244 20.15 -15.33 2.85
N GLY A 245 19.32 -16.31 3.26
CA GLY A 245 19.64 -17.23 4.37
C GLY A 245 19.63 -16.57 5.76
N VAL A 246 19.09 -15.40 5.88
CA VAL A 246 18.90 -14.68 7.15
C VAL A 246 17.59 -15.16 7.80
N ALA A 247 17.53 -15.14 9.13
CA ALA A 247 16.37 -15.58 9.90
C ALA A 247 15.03 -15.00 9.43
N GLU A 248 14.01 -15.84 9.32
CA GLU A 248 12.65 -15.52 8.90
C GLU A 248 12.01 -14.43 9.77
N LEU A 249 11.24 -13.54 9.16
CA LEU A 249 10.42 -12.53 9.87
C LEU A 249 9.05 -13.08 10.24
N LEU A 250 8.52 -13.99 9.41
CA LEU A 250 7.18 -14.54 9.50
C LEU A 250 7.24 -16.04 9.80
N PRO A 251 6.30 -16.55 10.58
CA PRO A 251 6.23 -17.98 10.86
C PRO A 251 5.88 -18.78 9.60
N SER A 252 6.28 -20.05 9.58
CA SER A 252 5.77 -21.03 8.63
C SER A 252 4.25 -21.16 8.80
N VAL A 253 3.50 -21.09 7.69
CA VAL A 253 2.05 -21.16 7.67
C VAL A 253 1.55 -22.18 6.67
N GLU A 254 0.37 -22.75 6.93
CA GLU A 254 -0.31 -23.67 6.03
C GLU A 254 -1.34 -22.98 5.14
N VAL A 255 -1.78 -21.77 5.56
CA VAL A 255 -2.75 -20.95 4.83
C VAL A 255 -2.20 -19.52 4.71
N ALA A 256 -2.08 -19.02 3.48
CA ALA A 256 -1.70 -17.65 3.19
C ALA A 256 -2.83 -16.95 2.44
N ILE A 257 -3.39 -15.89 3.04
CA ILE A 257 -4.50 -15.12 2.49
C ILE A 257 -4.00 -13.72 2.16
N PHE A 258 -4.24 -13.27 0.92
CA PHE A 258 -3.91 -11.93 0.43
C PHE A 258 -5.19 -11.16 0.13
N ASP A 259 -5.55 -10.27 1.05
CA ASP A 259 -6.71 -9.39 0.90
C ASP A 259 -6.29 -8.09 0.19
N GLU A 260 -7.19 -7.55 -0.65
CA GLU A 260 -6.86 -6.47 -1.59
C GLU A 260 -5.68 -6.82 -2.51
N ALA A 261 -5.67 -8.05 -3.00
CA ALA A 261 -4.59 -8.65 -3.77
C ALA A 261 -4.25 -7.88 -5.06
N HIS A 262 -5.13 -7.03 -5.56
CA HIS A 262 -4.85 -6.14 -6.68
C HIS A 262 -3.62 -5.23 -6.46
N GLN A 263 -3.24 -4.96 -5.19
CA GLN A 263 -2.05 -4.18 -4.84
C GLN A 263 -0.78 -5.04 -4.63
N LEU A 264 -0.91 -6.36 -4.70
CA LEU A 264 0.19 -7.27 -4.38
C LEU A 264 1.37 -7.11 -5.34
N ALA A 265 1.09 -7.02 -6.65
CA ALA A 265 2.13 -6.87 -7.66
C ALA A 265 2.90 -5.55 -7.50
N GLU A 266 2.21 -4.45 -7.20
CA GLU A 266 2.85 -3.15 -6.98
C GLU A 266 3.74 -3.18 -5.72
N ALA A 267 3.23 -3.72 -4.62
CA ALA A 267 3.99 -3.89 -3.39
C ALA A 267 5.24 -4.76 -3.60
N GLY A 268 5.11 -5.86 -4.33
CA GLY A 268 6.22 -6.78 -4.60
C GLY A 268 7.29 -6.16 -5.50
N VAL A 269 6.90 -5.54 -6.58
CA VAL A 269 7.83 -4.84 -7.49
C VAL A 269 8.67 -3.79 -6.75
N GLN A 270 8.08 -3.06 -5.81
CA GLN A 270 8.82 -2.10 -4.97
C GLN A 270 9.83 -2.76 -4.02
N PHE A 271 9.53 -3.97 -3.53
CA PHE A 271 10.36 -4.67 -2.53
C PHE A 271 11.43 -5.58 -3.13
N LEU A 272 11.13 -6.19 -4.28
CA LEU A 272 12.08 -7.04 -5.00
C LEU A 272 13.15 -6.24 -5.74
N GLY A 273 12.94 -4.93 -5.87
CA GLY A 273 13.89 -4.03 -6.51
C GLY A 273 15.00 -3.51 -5.57
N HIS A 274 16.00 -2.92 -6.18
CA HIS A 274 17.11 -2.26 -5.49
C HIS A 274 17.01 -0.74 -5.61
N THR A 275 17.40 -0.03 -4.56
CA THR A 275 17.34 1.44 -4.58
C THR A 275 18.58 2.08 -3.97
N LEU A 276 19.10 3.10 -4.65
CA LEU A 276 20.14 3.98 -4.14
C LEU A 276 19.60 5.42 -4.08
N GLY A 277 19.38 5.92 -2.86
CA GLY A 277 18.80 7.24 -2.64
C GLY A 277 19.76 8.22 -1.99
N SER A 278 19.69 9.49 -2.41
CA SER A 278 20.45 10.56 -1.76
C SER A 278 20.13 10.69 -0.27
N SER A 279 18.89 10.39 0.15
CA SER A 279 18.51 10.36 1.56
C SER A 279 19.24 9.30 2.37
N GLN A 280 19.49 8.10 1.79
CA GLN A 280 20.25 7.03 2.45
C GLN A 280 21.69 7.45 2.74
N LEU A 281 22.32 8.20 1.81
CA LEU A 281 23.66 8.76 1.99
C LEU A 281 23.69 9.81 3.10
N LEU A 282 22.69 10.71 3.12
CA LEU A 282 22.57 11.74 4.15
C LEU A 282 22.30 11.14 5.54
N ASP A 283 21.47 10.11 5.61
CA ASP A 283 21.16 9.40 6.86
C ASP A 283 22.38 8.65 7.39
N LEU A 284 23.16 8.00 6.50
CA LEU A 284 24.43 7.38 6.87
C LEU A 284 25.41 8.43 7.41
N GLY A 285 25.52 9.58 6.76
CA GLY A 285 26.40 10.68 7.18
C GLY A 285 26.06 11.23 8.57
N ARG A 286 24.76 11.40 8.85
CA ARG A 286 24.30 11.85 10.19
C ARG A 286 24.60 10.82 11.28
N ASP A 287 24.27 9.55 11.03
CA ASP A 287 24.55 8.48 11.98
C ASP A 287 26.07 8.34 12.21
N LEU A 288 26.89 8.42 11.14
CA LEU A 288 28.36 8.39 11.20
C LEU A 288 28.93 9.49 12.10
N LEU A 289 28.49 10.75 11.89
CA LEU A 289 28.98 11.87 12.70
C LEU A 289 28.56 11.70 14.16
N ALA A 290 27.31 11.34 14.42
CA ALA A 290 26.80 11.16 15.78
C ALA A 290 27.60 10.08 16.54
N GLN A 291 27.80 8.91 15.95
CA GLN A 291 28.54 7.81 16.56
C GLN A 291 30.05 8.12 16.65
N GLY A 292 30.62 8.74 15.64
CA GLY A 292 32.03 9.16 15.63
C GLY A 292 32.37 10.11 16.76
N LEU A 293 31.51 11.11 17.00
CA LEU A 293 31.70 12.09 18.09
C LEU A 293 31.42 11.49 19.47
N ALA A 294 30.50 10.51 19.57
CA ALA A 294 30.15 9.88 20.84
C ALA A 294 31.22 8.87 21.30
N HIS A 295 31.69 8.01 20.39
CA HIS A 295 32.47 6.82 20.76
C HIS A 295 33.93 6.79 20.25
N ALA A 296 34.27 7.63 19.24
CA ALA A 296 35.60 7.64 18.62
C ALA A 296 36.06 9.07 18.29
N ARG A 297 35.85 10.01 19.22
CA ARG A 297 36.21 11.41 19.04
C ARG A 297 37.73 11.56 18.82
N GLY A 298 38.09 12.26 17.74
CA GLY A 298 39.48 12.50 17.39
C GLY A 298 40.20 11.35 16.66
N ALA A 299 39.56 10.18 16.52
CA ALA A 299 40.14 9.05 15.79
C ALA A 299 40.16 9.29 14.27
N ARG A 300 39.18 10.02 13.76
CA ARG A 300 39.01 10.38 12.34
C ARG A 300 38.35 11.76 12.21
N ASP A 301 38.43 12.34 11.02
CA ASP A 301 37.69 13.55 10.65
C ASP A 301 36.26 13.16 10.25
N TRP A 302 35.41 12.89 11.26
CA TRP A 302 34.00 12.49 11.07
C TRP A 302 33.18 13.53 10.31
N GLN A 303 33.47 14.83 10.56
CA GLN A 303 32.82 15.93 9.87
C GLN A 303 33.19 15.98 8.38
N GLY A 304 34.46 15.75 8.07
CA GLY A 304 34.96 15.67 6.69
C GLY A 304 34.30 14.51 5.93
N LEU A 305 34.17 13.34 6.55
CA LEU A 305 33.50 12.18 5.96
C LEU A 305 31.99 12.43 5.71
N GLN A 306 31.30 13.03 6.68
CA GLN A 306 29.90 13.45 6.49
C GLN A 306 29.77 14.43 5.33
N ASN A 307 30.55 15.49 5.30
CA ASN A 307 30.55 16.51 4.25
C ASN A 307 30.82 15.91 2.87
N GLY A 308 31.65 14.86 2.78
CA GLY A 308 31.92 14.10 1.57
C GLY A 308 30.66 13.42 1.04
N LEU A 309 29.93 12.69 1.92
CA LEU A 309 28.67 12.05 1.57
C LEU A 309 27.58 13.06 1.17
N GLU A 310 27.47 14.18 1.89
CA GLU A 310 26.49 15.22 1.57
C GLU A 310 26.75 15.86 0.20
N ARG A 311 28.04 16.09 -0.14
CA ARG A 311 28.41 16.59 -1.46
C ARG A 311 28.07 15.62 -2.55
N ALA A 312 28.45 14.35 -2.42
CA ALA A 312 28.16 13.30 -3.39
C ALA A 312 26.64 13.10 -3.58
N ALA A 313 25.85 13.09 -2.49
CA ALA A 313 24.39 13.01 -2.55
C ALA A 313 23.76 14.20 -3.28
N ARG A 314 24.29 15.40 -3.07
CA ARG A 314 23.83 16.64 -3.73
C ARG A 314 24.18 16.63 -5.22
N GLU A 315 25.39 16.24 -5.58
CA GLU A 315 25.83 16.12 -6.98
C GLU A 315 24.99 15.11 -7.74
N LEU A 316 24.79 13.90 -7.17
CA LEU A 316 23.92 12.88 -7.77
C LEU A 316 22.52 13.45 -8.02
N ARG A 317 21.93 14.13 -7.03
CA ARG A 317 20.61 14.74 -7.20
C ARG A 317 20.58 15.80 -8.31
N LEU A 318 21.60 16.66 -8.40
CA LEU A 318 21.67 17.72 -9.41
C LEU A 318 21.76 17.14 -10.83
N VAL A 319 22.59 16.13 -11.02
CA VAL A 319 22.73 15.46 -12.32
C VAL A 319 21.45 14.72 -12.69
N CYS A 320 20.81 14.02 -11.75
CA CYS A 320 19.49 13.41 -11.98
C CYS A 320 18.42 14.43 -12.37
N ALA A 321 18.45 15.61 -11.78
CA ALA A 321 17.51 16.68 -12.10
C ALA A 321 17.78 17.32 -13.48
N GLY A 322 19.06 17.44 -13.87
CA GLY A 322 19.45 18.03 -15.17
C GLY A 322 18.83 19.42 -15.38
N SER A 323 18.26 19.65 -16.55
CA SER A 323 17.60 20.93 -16.88
C SER A 323 16.39 21.29 -16.00
N LEU A 324 15.81 20.33 -15.28
CA LEU A 324 14.71 20.60 -14.34
C LEU A 324 15.19 21.39 -13.13
N ALA A 325 16.48 21.24 -12.73
CA ALA A 325 17.07 22.01 -11.64
C ALA A 325 17.16 23.52 -11.95
N THR A 326 17.33 23.87 -13.22
CA THR A 326 17.51 25.26 -13.71
C THR A 326 16.21 25.91 -14.18
N ALA A 327 15.15 25.14 -14.40
CA ALA A 327 13.88 25.63 -14.99
C ALA A 327 13.03 26.51 -14.03
N GLY A 328 13.47 26.77 -12.80
CA GLY A 328 12.74 27.59 -11.83
C GLY A 328 11.36 27.08 -11.44
N ARG A 329 10.98 25.88 -11.88
CA ARG A 329 9.73 25.22 -11.50
C ARG A 329 9.93 24.47 -10.20
N GLU A 330 9.23 24.90 -9.16
CA GLU A 330 9.10 24.08 -7.95
C GLU A 330 8.59 22.70 -8.31
N LEU A 331 9.41 21.67 -8.06
CA LEU A 331 8.98 20.29 -8.12
C LEU A 331 7.91 20.06 -7.07
N ARG A 332 6.68 19.81 -7.49
CA ARG A 332 5.58 19.42 -6.60
C ARG A 332 5.38 17.91 -6.68
N GLY A 333 5.79 17.18 -5.64
CA GLY A 333 5.72 15.73 -5.61
C GLY A 333 6.96 15.04 -6.19
N THR A 334 6.83 13.75 -6.50
CA THR A 334 7.89 12.91 -7.09
C THR A 334 7.64 12.75 -8.58
N LEU A 335 8.67 12.96 -9.40
CA LEU A 335 8.68 12.69 -10.83
C LEU A 335 9.47 11.40 -11.10
N LYS A 336 8.91 10.49 -11.88
CA LYS A 336 9.63 9.34 -12.44
C LYS A 336 10.27 9.75 -13.77
N LEU A 337 11.58 9.59 -13.87
CA LEU A 337 12.36 9.94 -15.05
C LEU A 337 12.94 8.68 -15.69
N GLY A 338 12.94 8.61 -17.01
CA GLY A 338 13.50 7.49 -17.76
C GLY A 338 15.01 7.35 -17.51
N TRP A 339 15.46 6.14 -17.20
CA TRP A 339 16.86 5.83 -16.91
C TRP A 339 17.79 6.22 -18.05
N ARG A 340 17.51 5.73 -19.28
CA ARG A 340 18.38 5.94 -20.44
C ARG A 340 18.62 7.41 -20.77
N GLU A 341 17.59 8.22 -20.60
CA GLU A 341 17.68 9.67 -20.85
C GLU A 341 18.64 10.35 -19.85
N ARG A 342 18.67 9.89 -18.61
CA ARG A 342 19.44 10.50 -17.53
C ARG A 342 20.82 9.89 -17.36
N ALA A 343 20.96 8.58 -17.45
CA ALA A 343 22.24 7.89 -17.34
C ALA A 343 23.20 8.24 -18.51
N GLY A 344 22.66 8.57 -19.68
CA GLY A 344 23.45 9.05 -20.83
C GLY A 344 23.88 10.52 -20.75
N GLN A 345 23.47 11.28 -19.72
CA GLN A 345 23.87 12.69 -19.60
C GLN A 345 25.32 12.82 -19.07
N PRO A 346 26.07 13.84 -19.55
CA PRO A 346 27.39 14.13 -19.00
C PRO A 346 27.36 14.33 -17.48
N GLY A 347 28.32 13.77 -16.78
CA GLY A 347 28.43 13.89 -15.33
C GLY A 347 27.70 12.85 -14.51
N PHE A 348 26.79 12.01 -15.10
CA PHE A 348 26.05 11.00 -14.35
C PHE A 348 26.98 9.89 -13.82
N GLY A 349 27.86 9.35 -14.67
CA GLY A 349 28.84 8.36 -14.25
C GLY A 349 29.82 8.90 -13.21
N GLU A 350 30.26 10.16 -13.37
CA GLU A 350 31.13 10.85 -12.42
C GLU A 350 30.47 11.06 -11.07
N ALA A 351 29.17 11.40 -11.04
CA ALA A 351 28.42 11.54 -9.79
C ALA A 351 28.23 10.20 -9.07
N LEU A 352 27.99 9.10 -9.79
CA LEU A 352 27.96 7.74 -9.21
C LEU A 352 29.33 7.34 -8.67
N GLN A 353 30.40 7.63 -9.41
CA GLN A 353 31.77 7.37 -8.97
C GLN A 353 32.10 8.17 -7.70
N ALA A 354 31.69 9.43 -7.62
CA ALA A 354 31.86 10.25 -6.42
C ALA A 354 31.15 9.68 -5.19
N VAL A 355 29.94 9.13 -5.39
CA VAL A 355 29.20 8.39 -4.33
C VAL A 355 30.00 7.16 -3.89
N HIS A 356 30.49 6.36 -4.85
CA HIS A 356 31.28 5.16 -4.56
C HIS A 356 32.54 5.48 -3.77
N GLU A 357 33.25 6.54 -4.13
CA GLU A 357 34.50 6.99 -3.47
C GLU A 357 34.21 7.54 -2.07
N ALA A 358 33.18 8.37 -1.90
CA ALA A 358 32.79 8.87 -0.58
C ALA A 358 32.45 7.74 0.39
N LEU A 359 31.73 6.72 -0.09
CA LEU A 359 31.39 5.52 0.68
C LEU A 359 32.62 4.67 1.00
N ALA A 360 33.60 4.58 0.10
CA ALA A 360 34.88 3.90 0.36
C ALA A 360 35.66 4.57 1.49
N GLN A 361 35.70 5.91 1.49
CA GLN A 361 36.36 6.69 2.57
C GLN A 361 35.65 6.49 3.92
N VAL A 362 34.33 6.50 3.93
CA VAL A 362 33.54 6.20 5.14
C VAL A 362 33.85 4.80 5.65
N LEU A 363 33.84 3.80 4.76
CA LEU A 363 34.12 2.41 5.11
C LEU A 363 35.50 2.24 5.73
N GLU A 364 36.55 2.84 5.15
CA GLU A 364 37.91 2.85 5.70
C GLU A 364 37.96 3.50 7.10
N GLY A 365 37.28 4.65 7.25
CA GLY A 365 37.19 5.36 8.52
C GLY A 365 36.53 4.56 9.63
N VAL A 366 35.43 3.87 9.31
CA VAL A 366 34.64 3.10 10.27
C VAL A 366 35.30 1.77 10.63
N ILE A 367 35.93 1.07 9.67
CA ILE A 367 36.66 -0.18 9.94
C ILE A 367 37.76 0.05 10.95
N ALA A 368 38.46 1.18 10.89
CA ALA A 368 39.57 1.49 11.80
C ALA A 368 39.14 1.64 13.28
N VAL A 369 37.84 1.83 13.55
CA VAL A 369 37.31 2.03 14.90
C VAL A 369 36.16 1.02 15.22
N ARG A 370 36.07 -0.07 14.47
CA ARG A 370 34.98 -1.01 14.51
C ARG A 370 34.69 -1.56 15.92
N ASP A 371 35.74 -1.75 16.71
CA ASP A 371 35.62 -2.34 18.06
C ASP A 371 35.20 -1.31 19.13
N ALA A 372 35.12 -0.03 18.81
CA ALA A 372 34.77 1.02 19.76
C ALA A 372 33.27 1.02 20.17
N ALA A 373 32.37 0.63 19.24
CA ALA A 373 30.96 0.47 19.52
C ALA A 373 30.31 -0.43 18.45
N PRO A 374 29.22 -1.16 18.79
CA PRO A 374 28.49 -2.02 17.84
C PRO A 374 27.96 -1.24 16.62
N ASP A 375 27.60 0.02 16.82
CA ASP A 375 27.12 0.92 15.76
C ASP A 375 28.11 1.04 14.60
N PHE A 376 29.42 1.00 14.84
CA PHE A 376 30.43 1.10 13.78
C PHE A 376 30.45 -0.13 12.86
N ALA A 377 30.22 -1.32 13.40
CA ALA A 377 30.07 -2.53 12.58
C ALA A 377 28.89 -2.37 11.63
N ARG A 378 27.76 -1.86 12.14
CA ARG A 378 26.55 -1.63 11.35
C ARG A 378 26.71 -0.51 10.32
N LEU A 379 27.41 0.56 10.66
CA LEU A 379 27.74 1.63 9.71
C LEU A 379 28.65 1.11 8.57
N ALA A 380 29.61 0.21 8.88
CA ALA A 380 30.45 -0.42 7.88
C ALA A 380 29.65 -1.28 6.90
N GLU A 381 28.74 -2.14 7.39
CA GLU A 381 27.85 -2.95 6.55
C GLU A 381 26.99 -2.08 5.64
N ARG A 382 26.39 -1.03 6.19
CA ARG A 382 25.55 -0.09 5.45
C ARG A 382 26.34 0.66 4.38
N ALA A 383 27.55 1.15 4.71
CA ALA A 383 28.42 1.82 3.74
C ALA A 383 28.84 0.87 2.62
N GLN A 384 29.15 -0.39 2.94
CA GLN A 384 29.47 -1.42 1.95
C GLN A 384 28.29 -1.70 1.02
N GLN A 385 27.07 -1.91 1.56
CA GLN A 385 25.87 -2.17 0.77
C GLN A 385 25.57 -1.01 -0.20
N LEU A 386 25.61 0.24 0.28
CA LEU A 386 25.39 1.41 -0.58
C LEU A 386 26.48 1.57 -1.65
N ARG A 387 27.73 1.21 -1.33
CA ARG A 387 28.84 1.22 -2.28
C ARG A 387 28.66 0.18 -3.38
N ASP A 388 28.21 -1.03 -3.02
CA ASP A 388 27.91 -2.08 -3.99
C ASP A 388 26.76 -1.67 -4.90
N LEU A 389 25.67 -1.09 -4.35
CA LEU A 389 24.59 -0.53 -5.14
C LEU A 389 25.05 0.58 -6.11
N ALA A 390 25.95 1.48 -5.66
CA ALA A 390 26.50 2.52 -6.55
C ALA A 390 27.27 1.92 -7.73
N ARG A 391 28.03 0.84 -7.50
CA ARG A 391 28.72 0.07 -8.54
C ARG A 391 27.71 -0.62 -9.49
N ASP A 392 26.67 -1.25 -8.93
CA ASP A 392 25.68 -2.00 -9.70
C ASP A 392 24.85 -1.07 -10.62
N PHE A 393 24.52 0.13 -10.15
CA PHE A 393 23.90 1.16 -10.98
C PHE A 393 24.82 1.75 -12.08
N ALA A 394 26.12 1.55 -12.01
CA ALA A 394 27.06 1.97 -13.05
C ALA A 394 27.14 1.00 -14.24
N VAL A 395 26.63 -0.22 -14.11
CA VAL A 395 26.57 -1.22 -15.18
C VAL A 395 25.16 -1.35 -15.74
N GLU A 396 24.99 -1.98 -16.90
CA GLU A 396 23.66 -2.23 -17.50
C GLU A 396 22.79 -3.12 -16.58
N PRO A 397 21.45 -2.91 -16.52
CA PRO A 397 20.54 -3.72 -15.74
C PRO A 397 20.51 -5.18 -16.24
N ALA A 398 20.12 -6.08 -15.35
CA ALA A 398 19.85 -7.47 -15.72
C ALA A 398 18.71 -7.55 -16.76
N PRO A 399 18.72 -8.55 -17.65
CA PRO A 399 17.60 -8.79 -18.56
C PRO A 399 16.31 -9.03 -17.77
N GLY A 400 15.28 -8.22 -18.04
CA GLY A 400 14.00 -8.31 -17.32
C GLY A 400 13.80 -7.24 -16.26
N ASP A 401 14.86 -6.56 -15.82
CA ASP A 401 14.76 -5.46 -14.88
C ASP A 401 14.63 -4.10 -15.56
N VAL A 402 13.96 -3.20 -14.89
CA VAL A 402 13.73 -1.83 -15.35
C VAL A 402 14.33 -0.84 -14.38
N ARG A 403 15.06 0.14 -14.94
CA ARG A 403 15.60 1.25 -14.15
C ARG A 403 14.88 2.54 -14.44
N TRP A 404 14.68 3.33 -13.38
CA TRP A 404 14.22 4.72 -13.46
C TRP A 404 14.80 5.54 -12.33
N ILE A 405 14.54 6.85 -12.37
CA ILE A 405 14.94 7.78 -11.32
C ILE A 405 13.69 8.44 -10.74
N ASP A 406 13.47 8.30 -9.45
CA ASP A 406 12.49 9.09 -8.72
C ASP A 406 13.15 10.39 -8.25
N LEU A 407 12.70 11.52 -8.79
CA LEU A 407 13.17 12.85 -8.43
C LEU A 407 12.12 13.58 -7.61
N SER A 408 12.51 14.03 -6.42
CA SER A 408 11.67 14.83 -5.53
C SER A 408 12.29 16.19 -5.21
N PRO A 409 11.56 17.13 -4.58
CA PRO A 409 12.14 18.40 -4.11
C PRO A 409 13.34 18.21 -3.19
N PHE A 410 13.37 17.11 -2.43
CA PHE A 410 14.33 16.87 -1.36
C PHE A 410 15.40 15.83 -1.68
N GLY A 411 15.25 15.05 -2.77
CA GLY A 411 16.18 13.98 -3.09
C GLY A 411 15.99 13.36 -4.46
N ALA A 412 16.95 12.52 -4.83
CA ALA A 412 16.87 11.61 -5.97
C ALA A 412 17.04 10.17 -5.48
N ARG A 413 16.35 9.23 -6.13
CA ARG A 413 16.43 7.81 -5.86
C ARG A 413 16.55 7.06 -7.19
N LEU A 414 17.65 6.36 -7.38
CA LEU A 414 17.83 5.41 -8.46
C LEU A 414 17.10 4.14 -8.07
N VAL A 415 16.31 3.60 -8.98
CA VAL A 415 15.50 2.42 -8.74
C VAL A 415 15.76 1.41 -9.85
N GLU A 416 15.98 0.16 -9.48
CA GLU A 416 15.97 -1.01 -10.34
C GLU A 416 14.93 -2.00 -9.81
N SER A 417 14.11 -2.57 -10.68
CA SER A 417 13.02 -3.44 -10.25
C SER A 417 12.63 -4.42 -11.34
N PRO A 418 12.17 -5.63 -10.98
CA PRO A 418 11.52 -6.52 -11.93
C PRO A 418 10.22 -5.91 -12.45
N LEU A 419 9.75 -6.38 -13.61
CA LEU A 419 8.50 -5.91 -14.23
C LEU A 419 7.25 -6.38 -13.50
N ASP A 420 7.33 -7.52 -12.83
CA ASP A 420 6.25 -8.17 -12.09
C ASP A 420 6.81 -9.05 -10.96
N ILE A 421 5.93 -9.79 -10.30
CA ILE A 421 6.26 -10.65 -9.16
C ILE A 421 6.18 -12.14 -9.49
N SER A 422 6.01 -12.51 -10.77
CA SER A 422 5.70 -13.86 -11.19
C SER A 422 6.76 -14.88 -10.76
N GLU A 423 8.04 -14.57 -10.95
CA GLU A 423 9.15 -15.45 -10.60
C GLU A 423 9.22 -15.67 -9.07
N ALA A 424 9.17 -14.61 -8.29
CA ALA A 424 9.22 -14.70 -6.84
C ALA A 424 8.02 -15.48 -6.26
N MET A 425 6.83 -15.27 -6.82
CA MET A 425 5.64 -16.00 -6.38
C MET A 425 5.66 -17.47 -6.81
N GLN A 426 6.13 -17.78 -8.02
CA GLN A 426 6.26 -19.15 -8.47
C GLN A 426 7.24 -19.96 -7.60
N GLN A 427 8.36 -19.38 -7.19
CA GLN A 427 9.28 -20.02 -6.24
C GLN A 427 8.57 -20.36 -4.92
N GLN A 428 7.70 -19.47 -4.43
CA GLN A 428 6.93 -19.72 -3.20
C GLN A 428 5.85 -20.80 -3.38
N LEU A 429 5.21 -20.85 -4.55
CA LEU A 429 4.19 -21.87 -4.88
C LEU A 429 4.79 -23.26 -5.03
N GLN A 430 6.06 -23.35 -5.45
CA GLN A 430 6.81 -24.61 -5.57
C GLN A 430 7.36 -25.11 -4.21
N GLY A 431 7.29 -24.30 -3.16
CA GLY A 431 7.69 -24.65 -1.81
C GLY A 431 6.77 -25.69 -1.13
N PRO A 432 6.85 -25.83 0.19
CA PRO A 432 5.98 -26.74 0.94
C PRO A 432 4.50 -26.50 0.64
N PRO A 433 3.68 -27.58 0.52
CA PRO A 433 2.26 -27.45 0.21
C PRO A 433 1.53 -26.57 1.21
N LYS A 434 0.83 -25.55 0.72
CA LYS A 434 -0.03 -24.67 1.50
C LYS A 434 -1.18 -24.13 0.65
N ALA A 435 -2.23 -23.68 1.29
CA ALA A 435 -3.31 -22.98 0.61
C ALA A 435 -2.92 -21.51 0.38
N TRP A 436 -3.11 -21.04 -0.85
CA TRP A 436 -2.90 -19.66 -1.24
C TRP A 436 -4.22 -19.03 -1.68
N VAL A 437 -4.70 -18.04 -0.99
CA VAL A 437 -5.97 -17.36 -1.30
C VAL A 437 -5.70 -15.90 -1.62
N PHE A 438 -6.01 -15.50 -2.85
CA PHE A 438 -5.87 -14.12 -3.30
C PHE A 438 -7.26 -13.56 -3.55
N THR A 439 -7.62 -12.47 -2.87
CA THR A 439 -8.95 -11.88 -2.98
C THR A 439 -8.93 -10.38 -3.13
N SER A 440 -9.82 -9.87 -3.97
CA SER A 440 -10.09 -8.44 -4.13
C SER A 440 -11.46 -8.21 -4.74
N ALA A 441 -11.92 -6.97 -4.73
CA ALA A 441 -13.10 -6.56 -5.49
C ALA A 441 -12.82 -6.41 -7.00
N THR A 442 -11.54 -6.29 -7.37
CA THR A 442 -11.09 -5.95 -8.72
C THR A 442 -9.79 -6.67 -9.04
N LEU A 443 -9.83 -7.75 -9.82
CA LEU A 443 -8.65 -8.53 -10.22
C LEU A 443 -8.53 -8.69 -11.74
N GLY A 444 -9.56 -8.35 -12.50
CA GLY A 444 -9.53 -8.44 -13.95
C GLY A 444 -10.84 -8.04 -14.59
N ASP A 445 -10.86 -8.00 -15.91
CA ASP A 445 -12.05 -7.78 -16.73
C ASP A 445 -12.38 -8.97 -17.65
N ASP A 446 -11.53 -10.02 -17.64
CA ASP A 446 -11.73 -11.29 -18.34
C ASP A 446 -12.04 -12.45 -17.38
N ALA A 447 -12.35 -13.63 -17.93
CA ALA A 447 -12.75 -14.80 -17.16
C ALA A 447 -11.63 -15.41 -16.32
N GLN A 448 -10.36 -15.29 -16.77
CA GLN A 448 -9.18 -15.83 -16.11
C GLN A 448 -8.52 -14.83 -15.16
N LEU A 449 -9.06 -13.60 -15.07
CA LEU A 449 -8.48 -12.49 -14.32
C LEU A 449 -7.00 -12.25 -14.71
N SER A 450 -6.70 -12.32 -16.00
CA SER A 450 -5.33 -12.33 -16.55
C SER A 450 -4.52 -11.10 -16.15
N TRP A 451 -5.19 -9.97 -15.94
CA TRP A 451 -4.56 -8.75 -15.43
C TRP A 451 -3.82 -8.99 -14.08
N PHE A 452 -4.35 -9.85 -13.22
CA PHE A 452 -3.75 -10.19 -11.93
C PHE A 452 -2.95 -11.49 -11.99
N THR A 453 -3.52 -12.56 -12.59
CA THR A 453 -2.94 -13.90 -12.53
C THR A 453 -1.61 -14.02 -13.27
N GLU A 454 -1.47 -13.37 -14.44
CA GLU A 454 -0.23 -13.41 -15.21
C GLU A 454 0.95 -12.73 -14.47
N PRO A 455 0.85 -11.43 -14.04
CA PRO A 455 1.95 -10.77 -13.34
C PRO A 455 2.25 -11.37 -11.95
N ALA A 456 1.30 -12.08 -11.36
CA ALA A 456 1.46 -12.76 -10.08
C ALA A 456 1.96 -14.21 -10.22
N GLY A 457 2.16 -14.72 -11.44
CA GLY A 457 2.61 -16.11 -11.66
C GLY A 457 1.59 -17.18 -11.26
N LEU A 458 0.28 -16.85 -11.35
CA LEU A 458 -0.86 -17.66 -10.87
C LEU A 458 -1.72 -18.20 -12.03
N ALA A 459 -1.11 -18.46 -13.19
CA ALA A 459 -1.85 -18.91 -14.38
C ALA A 459 -2.62 -20.23 -14.15
N ASP A 460 -2.11 -21.11 -13.29
CA ASP A 460 -2.71 -22.42 -12.98
C ASP A 460 -3.62 -22.41 -11.73
N ALA A 461 -3.86 -21.24 -11.12
CA ALA A 461 -4.71 -21.12 -9.94
C ALA A 461 -6.20 -21.31 -10.29
N GLU A 462 -6.96 -21.89 -9.37
CA GLU A 462 -8.43 -21.88 -9.49
C GLU A 462 -8.93 -20.43 -9.43
N VAL A 463 -9.78 -20.03 -10.39
CA VAL A 463 -10.35 -18.69 -10.47
C VAL A 463 -11.83 -18.73 -10.16
N LEU A 464 -12.26 -17.88 -9.22
CA LEU A 464 -13.66 -17.69 -8.87
C LEU A 464 -14.06 -16.22 -9.00
N ARG A 465 -15.19 -15.96 -9.69
CA ARG A 465 -15.80 -14.62 -9.74
C ARG A 465 -17.14 -14.66 -9.05
N VAL A 466 -17.31 -13.81 -8.05
CA VAL A 466 -18.53 -13.72 -7.26
C VAL A 466 -19.12 -12.33 -7.41
N GLY A 467 -20.37 -12.25 -7.85
CA GLY A 467 -21.08 -10.98 -8.04
C GLY A 467 -21.36 -10.26 -6.74
N SER A 468 -21.60 -8.97 -6.83
CA SER A 468 -22.09 -8.17 -5.70
C SER A 468 -23.55 -8.54 -5.35
N PRO A 469 -23.92 -8.56 -4.07
CA PRO A 469 -25.32 -8.75 -3.67
C PRO A 469 -26.21 -7.52 -3.90
N PHE A 470 -25.61 -6.39 -4.30
CA PHE A 470 -26.34 -5.13 -4.47
C PHE A 470 -27.05 -5.05 -5.82
N ASP A 471 -28.28 -4.52 -5.83
CA ASP A 471 -29.03 -4.23 -7.05
C ASP A 471 -28.59 -2.88 -7.65
N TYR A 472 -27.47 -2.92 -8.37
CA TYR A 472 -26.95 -1.73 -9.06
C TYR A 472 -27.91 -1.17 -10.11
N ALA A 473 -28.73 -2.02 -10.75
CA ALA A 473 -29.68 -1.57 -11.79
C ALA A 473 -30.78 -0.68 -11.19
N ALA A 474 -31.26 -1.02 -9.99
CA ALA A 474 -32.23 -0.20 -9.27
C ALA A 474 -31.61 1.03 -8.60
N HIS A 475 -30.42 0.86 -7.99
CA HIS A 475 -29.88 1.82 -7.03
C HIS A 475 -28.83 2.77 -7.62
N ALA A 476 -28.22 2.45 -8.75
CA ALA A 476 -27.18 3.26 -9.35
C ALA A 476 -27.47 3.70 -10.78
N ARG A 477 -27.06 4.90 -11.13
CA ARG A 477 -27.12 5.43 -12.50
C ARG A 477 -25.73 5.72 -13.01
N LEU A 478 -25.51 5.50 -14.31
CA LEU A 478 -24.29 5.83 -15.01
C LEU A 478 -24.56 6.94 -16.03
N TYR A 479 -23.88 8.07 -15.89
CA TYR A 479 -23.89 9.19 -16.82
C TYR A 479 -22.54 9.36 -17.51
N VAL A 480 -22.55 9.30 -18.84
CA VAL A 480 -21.38 9.62 -19.68
C VAL A 480 -21.78 10.75 -20.62
N PRO A 481 -21.36 12.02 -20.35
CA PRO A 481 -21.81 13.16 -21.14
C PRO A 481 -21.32 13.08 -22.58
N ARG A 482 -22.29 13.16 -23.52
CA ARG A 482 -22.02 13.22 -24.97
C ARG A 482 -21.60 14.65 -25.33
N GLY A 483 -20.62 14.81 -26.20
CA GLY A 483 -20.13 16.13 -26.61
C GLY A 483 -19.30 16.86 -25.55
N PHE A 484 -18.89 16.18 -24.47
CA PHE A 484 -17.99 16.74 -23.47
C PHE A 484 -16.60 17.02 -24.09
N PRO A 485 -15.86 18.06 -23.64
CA PRO A 485 -14.52 18.32 -24.13
C PRO A 485 -13.61 17.09 -23.95
N LYS A 486 -12.71 16.86 -24.91
CA LYS A 486 -11.74 15.76 -24.78
C LYS A 486 -10.77 16.03 -23.64
N PRO A 487 -10.21 15.00 -22.99
CA PRO A 487 -9.21 15.15 -21.93
C PRO A 487 -7.95 15.96 -22.32
N SER A 488 -7.64 16.03 -23.63
CA SER A 488 -6.55 16.86 -24.18
C SER A 488 -6.89 18.34 -24.29
N ASP A 489 -8.17 18.70 -24.24
CA ASP A 489 -8.60 20.08 -24.43
C ASP A 489 -8.30 20.92 -23.18
N PRO A 490 -7.75 22.12 -23.30
CA PRO A 490 -7.41 22.98 -22.16
C PRO A 490 -8.60 23.28 -21.24
N GLY A 491 -9.81 23.34 -21.78
CA GLY A 491 -11.05 23.61 -21.06
C GLY A 491 -11.67 22.40 -20.35
N HIS A 492 -11.11 21.21 -20.51
CA HIS A 492 -11.70 19.99 -19.97
C HIS A 492 -11.91 20.04 -18.44
N ALA A 493 -10.86 20.36 -17.66
CA ALA A 493 -10.95 20.44 -16.20
C ALA A 493 -11.96 21.51 -15.73
N GLY A 494 -12.06 22.64 -16.42
CA GLY A 494 -13.07 23.66 -16.15
C GLY A 494 -14.50 23.16 -16.41
N SER A 495 -14.70 22.37 -17.47
CA SER A 495 -15.99 21.74 -17.77
C SER A 495 -16.35 20.66 -16.74
N VAL A 496 -15.36 19.92 -16.22
CA VAL A 496 -15.55 18.98 -15.12
C VAL A 496 -16.02 19.74 -13.85
N ALA A 497 -15.38 20.86 -13.50
CA ALA A 497 -15.78 21.68 -12.36
C ALA A 497 -17.20 22.23 -12.54
N LEU A 498 -17.57 22.67 -13.75
CA LEU A 498 -18.91 23.18 -14.06
C LEU A 498 -19.99 22.10 -13.91
N LEU A 499 -19.75 20.91 -14.48
CA LEU A 499 -20.71 19.79 -14.34
C LEU A 499 -20.81 19.35 -12.87
N ALA A 500 -19.68 19.17 -12.20
CA ALA A 500 -19.65 18.78 -10.79
C ALA A 500 -20.38 19.77 -9.89
N SER A 501 -20.23 21.10 -10.13
CA SER A 501 -20.96 22.12 -9.34
C SER A 501 -22.47 22.03 -9.52
N ARG A 502 -22.97 21.79 -10.74
CA ARG A 502 -24.41 21.63 -11.01
C ARG A 502 -24.99 20.39 -10.34
N LEU A 503 -24.29 19.26 -10.41
CA LEU A 503 -24.72 18.01 -9.78
C LEU A 503 -24.66 18.09 -8.25
N ALA A 504 -23.55 18.62 -7.69
CA ALA A 504 -23.39 18.77 -6.25
C ALA A 504 -24.46 19.70 -5.62
N ARG A 505 -24.90 20.75 -6.32
CA ARG A 505 -26.01 21.59 -5.86
C ARG A 505 -27.31 20.83 -5.66
N ARG A 506 -27.60 19.84 -6.52
CA ARG A 506 -28.81 19.01 -6.39
C ARG A 506 -28.81 18.16 -5.13
N LEU A 507 -27.62 17.81 -4.64
CA LEU A 507 -27.42 16.98 -3.45
C LEU A 507 -27.05 17.79 -2.21
N ASN A 508 -26.87 19.09 -2.33
CA ASN A 508 -26.26 19.93 -1.32
C ASN A 508 -24.89 19.36 -0.86
N GLY A 509 -24.00 19.06 -1.82
CA GLY A 509 -22.70 18.43 -1.57
C GLY A 509 -22.67 16.93 -1.93
N ARG A 510 -22.32 16.07 -0.99
CA ARG A 510 -22.33 14.58 -1.05
C ARG A 510 -21.68 13.99 -2.29
N THR A 511 -20.63 14.66 -2.78
CA THR A 511 -20.00 14.37 -4.07
C THR A 511 -18.51 14.13 -3.91
N PHE A 512 -18.00 13.06 -4.53
CA PHE A 512 -16.57 12.88 -4.79
C PHE A 512 -16.27 13.24 -6.23
N VAL A 513 -15.23 14.05 -6.44
CA VAL A 513 -14.64 14.29 -7.75
C VAL A 513 -13.26 13.66 -7.79
N LEU A 514 -13.12 12.61 -8.56
CA LEU A 514 -11.91 11.82 -8.70
C LEU A 514 -11.16 12.24 -9.97
N THR A 515 -9.99 12.82 -9.79
CA THR A 515 -9.16 13.29 -10.90
C THR A 515 -7.96 12.38 -11.13
N THR A 516 -7.52 12.27 -12.37
CA THR A 516 -6.38 11.42 -12.73
C THR A 516 -5.04 12.12 -12.60
N THR A 517 -5.01 13.44 -12.42
CA THR A 517 -3.79 14.24 -12.27
C THR A 517 -3.92 15.29 -11.18
N LEU A 518 -2.82 15.60 -10.48
CA LEU A 518 -2.78 16.65 -9.48
C LEU A 518 -3.08 18.05 -10.05
N ARG A 519 -2.73 18.28 -11.32
CA ARG A 519 -3.06 19.53 -12.02
C ARG A 519 -4.58 19.69 -12.18
N ASN A 520 -5.27 18.65 -12.67
CA ASN A 520 -6.72 18.67 -12.80
C ASN A 520 -7.40 18.80 -11.45
N LEU A 521 -6.87 18.13 -10.41
CA LEU A 521 -7.36 18.24 -9.04
C LEU A 521 -7.40 19.70 -8.58
N GLN A 522 -6.29 20.43 -8.75
CA GLN A 522 -6.21 21.84 -8.37
C GLN A 522 -7.21 22.69 -9.18
N THR A 523 -7.22 22.54 -10.51
CA THR A 523 -8.11 23.32 -11.39
C THR A 523 -9.59 23.06 -11.08
N VAL A 524 -9.96 21.80 -10.81
CA VAL A 524 -11.35 21.44 -10.48
C VAL A 524 -11.74 22.00 -9.11
N ALA A 525 -10.87 21.85 -8.10
CA ALA A 525 -11.14 22.34 -6.76
C ALA A 525 -11.32 23.88 -6.73
N ASP A 526 -10.44 24.60 -7.42
CA ASP A 526 -10.53 26.07 -7.52
C ASP A 526 -11.78 26.50 -8.27
N GLY A 527 -12.08 25.86 -9.40
CA GLY A 527 -13.28 26.15 -10.17
C GLY A 527 -14.60 25.79 -9.46
N LEU A 528 -14.59 24.84 -8.52
CA LEU A 528 -15.74 24.54 -7.66
C LEU A 528 -15.93 25.63 -6.60
N ARG A 529 -14.85 26.05 -5.93
CA ARG A 529 -14.91 27.14 -4.92
C ARG A 529 -15.48 28.42 -5.53
N GLU A 530 -14.91 28.86 -6.64
CA GLU A 530 -15.36 30.03 -7.38
C GLU A 530 -16.87 29.98 -7.68
N ARG A 531 -17.36 28.87 -8.22
CA ARG A 531 -18.78 28.71 -8.59
C ARG A 531 -19.74 28.62 -7.41
N PHE A 532 -19.31 28.02 -6.30
CA PHE A 532 -20.14 27.99 -5.10
C PHE A 532 -20.18 29.37 -4.41
N GLU A 533 -19.04 30.08 -4.38
CA GLU A 533 -18.95 31.43 -3.84
C GLU A 533 -19.80 32.42 -4.68
N GLU A 534 -19.68 32.41 -6.03
CA GLU A 534 -20.49 33.25 -6.92
C GLU A 534 -22.01 33.00 -6.78
N ALA A 535 -22.41 31.77 -6.48
CA ALA A 535 -23.81 31.43 -6.32
C ALA A 535 -24.34 31.59 -4.87
N GLY A 536 -23.45 31.86 -3.91
CA GLY A 536 -23.79 31.92 -2.50
C GLY A 536 -24.12 30.56 -1.87
N ASP A 537 -23.61 29.46 -2.45
CA ASP A 537 -23.82 28.13 -1.93
C ASP A 537 -22.94 27.87 -0.70
N ALA A 538 -23.50 27.25 0.34
CA ALA A 538 -22.76 26.87 1.55
C ALA A 538 -21.99 25.53 1.42
N ILE A 539 -21.77 25.04 0.20
CA ILE A 539 -21.12 23.75 -0.06
C ILE A 539 -19.59 23.89 0.10
N ALA A 540 -19.02 23.14 1.04
CA ALA A 540 -17.59 23.16 1.30
C ALA A 540 -16.81 22.34 0.25
N VAL A 541 -15.65 22.83 -0.20
CA VAL A 541 -14.74 22.10 -1.11
C VAL A 541 -13.54 21.58 -0.33
N LEU A 542 -13.52 20.28 -0.08
CA LEU A 542 -12.43 19.57 0.57
C LEU A 542 -11.44 19.06 -0.50
N GLN A 543 -10.18 19.46 -0.39
CA GLN A 543 -9.17 19.16 -1.41
C GLN A 543 -8.07 18.28 -0.84
N GLN A 544 -7.70 17.22 -1.56
CA GLN A 544 -6.50 16.43 -1.26
C GLN A 544 -5.25 17.31 -1.16
N GLY A 545 -4.46 17.12 -0.11
CA GLY A 545 -3.26 17.90 0.17
C GLY A 545 -3.48 19.08 1.12
N ALA A 546 -4.72 19.52 1.35
CA ALA A 546 -5.03 20.57 2.34
C ALA A 546 -4.96 20.07 3.80
N ALA A 547 -5.14 18.75 4.00
CA ALA A 547 -5.02 18.08 5.29
C ALA A 547 -4.71 16.56 5.06
N PRO A 548 -4.30 15.82 6.10
CA PRO A 548 -4.16 14.36 6.02
C PRO A 548 -5.45 13.68 5.54
N LYS A 549 -5.32 12.58 4.78
CA LYS A 549 -6.46 11.86 4.17
C LYS A 549 -7.55 11.53 5.18
N ARG A 550 -7.17 10.99 6.35
CA ARG A 550 -8.12 10.65 7.44
C ARG A 550 -8.91 11.87 7.92
N VAL A 551 -8.25 13.02 8.05
CA VAL A 551 -8.91 14.28 8.50
C VAL A 551 -9.90 14.78 7.45
N LEU A 552 -9.53 14.71 6.16
CA LEU A 552 -10.44 15.14 5.07
C LEU A 552 -11.67 14.24 4.99
N LEU A 553 -11.49 12.93 5.14
CA LEU A 553 -12.60 11.97 5.17
C LEU A 553 -13.51 12.19 6.37
N GLN A 554 -12.93 12.41 7.56
CA GLN A 554 -13.73 12.70 8.75
C GLN A 554 -14.54 13.98 8.57
N ARG A 555 -13.94 15.05 8.04
CA ARG A 555 -14.65 16.31 7.73
C ARG A 555 -15.75 16.11 6.71
N PHE A 556 -15.58 15.24 5.72
CA PHE A 556 -16.60 14.91 4.73
C PHE A 556 -17.76 14.14 5.36
N LEU A 557 -17.49 13.22 6.29
CA LEU A 557 -18.51 12.48 7.04
C LEU A 557 -19.26 13.38 8.03
N ASP A 558 -18.55 14.26 8.73
CA ASP A 558 -19.14 15.19 9.71
C ASP A 558 -19.96 16.30 9.02
N ASN A 559 -19.58 16.69 7.82
CA ASN A 559 -20.27 17.66 7.00
C ASN A 559 -20.49 17.12 5.57
N PRO A 560 -21.56 16.34 5.33
CA PRO A 560 -21.87 15.85 3.99
C PRO A 560 -22.18 16.96 2.97
N ASP A 561 -22.52 18.17 3.42
CA ASP A 561 -22.72 19.35 2.56
C ASP A 561 -21.37 19.86 2.03
N SER A 562 -20.62 18.94 1.45
CA SER A 562 -19.30 19.19 0.92
C SER A 562 -19.01 18.35 -0.35
N VAL A 563 -18.04 18.82 -1.13
CA VAL A 563 -17.47 18.12 -2.26
C VAL A 563 -16.01 17.78 -1.94
N LEU A 564 -15.65 16.49 -2.02
CA LEU A 564 -14.26 16.05 -1.86
C LEU A 564 -13.62 15.85 -3.24
N VAL A 565 -12.51 16.58 -3.47
CA VAL A 565 -11.72 16.48 -4.71
C VAL A 565 -10.41 15.76 -4.41
N GLY A 566 -10.21 14.62 -5.07
CA GLY A 566 -9.04 13.75 -4.86
C GLY A 566 -8.51 13.11 -6.13
N SER A 567 -7.28 12.59 -6.06
CA SER A 567 -6.65 11.81 -7.13
C SER A 567 -6.80 10.30 -6.88
N ALA A 568 -6.19 9.48 -7.74
CA ALA A 568 -6.23 8.02 -7.66
C ALA A 568 -5.92 7.46 -6.26
N SER A 569 -5.00 8.06 -5.51
CA SER A 569 -4.69 7.64 -4.14
C SER A 569 -5.85 7.81 -3.14
N PHE A 570 -6.85 8.60 -3.49
CA PHE A 570 -8.10 8.71 -2.75
C PHE A 570 -9.17 7.69 -3.17
N TRP A 571 -9.00 7.04 -4.34
CA TRP A 571 -9.93 6.00 -4.78
C TRP A 571 -9.81 4.74 -3.93
N GLU A 572 -8.62 4.51 -3.35
CA GLU A 572 -8.31 3.33 -2.55
C GLU A 572 -8.57 3.56 -1.06
N GLY A 573 -9.08 2.54 -0.38
CA GLY A 573 -9.21 2.54 1.09
C GLY A 573 -10.15 3.60 1.68
N ILE A 574 -11.05 4.18 0.88
CA ILE A 574 -12.12 5.05 1.37
C ILE A 574 -13.38 4.21 1.60
N ASP A 575 -13.93 4.30 2.80
CA ASP A 575 -15.22 3.77 3.16
C ASP A 575 -16.11 4.92 3.66
N VAL A 576 -17.09 5.31 2.83
CA VAL A 576 -18.09 6.32 3.15
C VAL A 576 -19.46 5.65 3.00
N PRO A 577 -20.05 5.22 4.09
CA PRO A 577 -21.34 4.53 4.05
C PRO A 577 -22.51 5.50 3.91
N GLY A 578 -23.59 5.00 3.36
CA GLY A 578 -24.89 5.65 3.37
C GLY A 578 -24.98 6.92 2.53
N ASP A 579 -25.88 7.79 2.93
CA ASP A 579 -26.24 9.02 2.20
C ASP A 579 -25.17 10.10 2.20
N ALA A 580 -24.03 9.90 2.87
CA ALA A 580 -22.96 10.86 2.87
C ALA A 580 -22.29 11.01 1.49
N LEU A 581 -22.35 9.96 0.63
CA LEU A 581 -21.82 9.98 -0.73
C LEU A 581 -22.85 9.45 -1.71
N GLN A 582 -23.35 10.32 -2.60
CA GLN A 582 -24.39 9.98 -3.58
C GLN A 582 -24.02 10.33 -5.03
N CYS A 583 -22.91 11.01 -5.24
CA CYS A 583 -22.37 11.26 -6.57
C CYS A 583 -20.86 11.02 -6.59
N VAL A 584 -20.41 10.19 -7.51
CA VAL A 584 -18.98 10.00 -7.83
C VAL A 584 -18.75 10.45 -9.26
N LEU A 585 -17.85 11.40 -9.44
CA LEU A 585 -17.51 11.96 -10.73
C LEU A 585 -16.04 11.69 -11.03
N ILE A 586 -15.76 11.02 -12.16
CA ILE A 586 -14.41 10.71 -12.65
C ILE A 586 -14.09 11.65 -13.81
N ASP A 587 -12.99 12.41 -13.72
CA ASP A 587 -12.64 13.45 -14.67
C ASP A 587 -12.39 12.90 -16.10
N LYS A 588 -11.69 11.79 -16.21
CA LYS A 588 -11.40 11.10 -17.47
C LYS A 588 -11.02 9.64 -17.24
N LEU A 589 -10.98 8.86 -18.30
CA LEU A 589 -10.55 7.45 -18.24
C LEU A 589 -9.14 7.34 -17.61
N PRO A 590 -8.98 6.53 -16.56
CA PRO A 590 -7.75 6.45 -15.78
C PRO A 590 -6.71 5.52 -16.42
N PHE A 591 -6.31 5.84 -17.65
CA PHE A 591 -5.19 5.15 -18.30
C PHE A 591 -3.89 5.42 -17.55
N PRO A 592 -3.02 4.42 -17.36
CA PRO A 592 -1.69 4.65 -16.82
C PRO A 592 -0.89 5.60 -17.71
N PRO A 593 -0.01 6.43 -17.14
CA PRO A 593 0.76 7.40 -17.92
C PRO A 593 1.75 6.66 -18.85
N PRO A 594 1.70 6.87 -20.15
CA PRO A 594 2.56 6.15 -21.09
C PRO A 594 4.06 6.46 -20.92
N ASN A 595 4.38 7.58 -20.28
CA ASN A 595 5.75 8.01 -20.02
C ASN A 595 6.31 7.47 -18.66
N ASP A 596 5.54 6.66 -17.94
CA ASP A 596 6.07 5.97 -16.76
C ASP A 596 7.03 4.85 -17.22
N PRO A 597 8.28 4.80 -16.73
CA PRO A 597 9.26 3.83 -17.20
C PRO A 597 8.83 2.37 -17.03
N LEU A 598 8.08 2.06 -16.00
CA LEU A 598 7.56 0.71 -15.74
C LEU A 598 6.44 0.36 -16.73
N VAL A 599 5.56 1.33 -17.04
CA VAL A 599 4.52 1.19 -18.06
C VAL A 599 5.16 0.96 -19.43
N GLU A 600 6.14 1.79 -19.80
CA GLU A 600 6.86 1.66 -21.07
C GLU A 600 7.52 0.28 -21.22
N ALA A 601 8.13 -0.22 -20.18
CA ALA A 601 8.80 -1.51 -20.20
C ALA A 601 7.80 -2.68 -20.31
N ARG A 602 6.65 -2.61 -19.59
CA ARG A 602 5.57 -3.59 -19.73
C ARG A 602 4.98 -3.60 -21.14
N VAL A 603 4.76 -2.42 -21.72
CA VAL A 603 4.31 -2.29 -23.10
C VAL A 603 5.28 -2.96 -24.07
N LYS A 604 6.58 -2.67 -23.99
CA LYS A 604 7.61 -3.29 -24.82
C LYS A 604 7.65 -4.81 -24.70
N ARG A 605 7.47 -5.34 -23.46
CA ARG A 605 7.41 -6.79 -23.24
C ARG A 605 6.21 -7.42 -23.93
N LEU A 606 5.02 -6.83 -23.81
CA LEU A 606 3.81 -7.32 -24.46
C LEU A 606 3.93 -7.28 -26.00
N GLU A 607 4.46 -6.19 -26.55
CA GLU A 607 4.70 -6.06 -27.98
C GLU A 607 5.72 -7.09 -28.51
N ALA A 608 6.78 -7.35 -27.74
CA ALA A 608 7.75 -8.41 -28.05
C ALA A 608 7.14 -9.82 -28.07
N GLN A 609 6.07 -10.03 -27.27
CA GLN A 609 5.27 -11.25 -27.26
C GLN A 609 4.20 -11.29 -28.36
N GLY A 610 4.14 -10.29 -29.22
CA GLY A 610 3.13 -10.18 -30.28
C GLY A 610 1.71 -9.80 -29.77
N ARG A 611 1.59 -9.32 -28.54
CA ARG A 611 0.32 -8.92 -27.91
C ARG A 611 0.02 -7.44 -28.15
N ASN A 612 -1.25 -7.09 -28.10
CA ASN A 612 -1.68 -5.69 -28.22
C ASN A 612 -1.65 -4.98 -26.85
N ALA A 613 -0.60 -4.24 -26.59
CA ALA A 613 -0.41 -3.55 -25.33
C ALA A 613 -1.55 -2.58 -24.98
N PHE A 614 -2.17 -1.94 -25.95
CA PHE A 614 -3.32 -1.06 -25.67
C PHE A 614 -4.52 -1.83 -25.14
N SER A 615 -4.85 -2.97 -25.77
CA SER A 615 -5.96 -3.82 -25.33
C SER A 615 -5.67 -4.56 -24.02
N ASP A 616 -4.47 -5.16 -23.92
CA ASP A 616 -4.17 -6.14 -22.87
C ASP A 616 -3.65 -5.48 -21.60
N TYR A 617 -3.13 -4.23 -21.70
CA TYR A 617 -2.61 -3.49 -20.57
C TYR A 617 -3.40 -2.21 -20.29
N PHE A 618 -3.42 -1.23 -21.21
CA PHE A 618 -4.04 0.07 -20.90
C PHE A 618 -5.54 -0.01 -20.63
N ILE A 619 -6.28 -0.80 -21.43
CA ILE A 619 -7.73 -0.95 -21.21
C ILE A 619 -8.01 -1.74 -19.92
N ALA A 620 -7.23 -2.80 -19.63
CA ALA A 620 -7.39 -3.58 -18.42
C ALA A 620 -7.12 -2.73 -17.17
N GLU A 621 -6.02 -1.97 -17.13
CA GLU A 621 -5.71 -1.01 -16.04
C GLU A 621 -6.83 0.02 -15.84
N ALA A 622 -7.31 0.62 -16.94
CA ALA A 622 -8.39 1.59 -16.85
C ALA A 622 -9.71 0.96 -16.37
N ALA A 623 -10.00 -0.28 -16.76
CA ALA A 623 -11.18 -1.02 -16.31
C ALA A 623 -11.14 -1.28 -14.79
N ILE A 624 -9.98 -1.72 -14.28
CA ILE A 624 -9.77 -1.95 -12.84
C ILE A 624 -9.93 -0.64 -12.05
N ALA A 625 -9.27 0.43 -12.47
CA ALA A 625 -9.35 1.72 -11.80
C ALA A 625 -10.78 2.30 -11.83
N LEU A 626 -11.50 2.20 -12.96
CA LEU A 626 -12.90 2.60 -13.06
C LEU A 626 -13.79 1.79 -12.11
N LYS A 627 -13.58 0.47 -12.04
CA LYS A 627 -14.33 -0.44 -11.16
C LYS A 627 -14.12 -0.10 -9.68
N GLN A 628 -12.87 0.26 -9.30
CA GLN A 628 -12.55 0.73 -7.96
C GLN A 628 -13.26 2.06 -7.63
N GLY A 629 -13.23 3.02 -8.56
CA GLY A 629 -13.95 4.29 -8.41
C GLY A 629 -15.46 4.12 -8.28
N ALA A 630 -16.05 3.29 -9.14
CA ALA A 630 -17.48 2.97 -9.12
C ALA A 630 -17.90 2.25 -7.83
N GLY A 631 -17.04 1.37 -7.31
CA GLY A 631 -17.28 0.63 -6.07
C GLY A 631 -17.35 1.51 -4.81
N ARG A 632 -17.08 2.81 -4.90
CA ARG A 632 -17.25 3.76 -3.78
C ARG A 632 -18.71 4.20 -3.61
N LEU A 633 -19.51 4.10 -4.66
CA LEU A 633 -20.86 4.66 -4.69
C LEU A 633 -21.89 3.84 -3.89
N ILE A 634 -21.82 2.51 -3.97
CA ILE A 634 -22.78 1.61 -3.30
C ILE A 634 -22.02 0.72 -2.32
N ARG A 635 -22.34 0.84 -1.02
CA ARG A 635 -21.70 0.13 0.09
C ARG A 635 -22.67 -0.72 0.90
N THR A 636 -23.94 -0.32 0.90
CA THR A 636 -25.02 -1.03 1.56
C THR A 636 -26.15 -1.34 0.56
N GLU A 637 -27.07 -2.18 0.96
CA GLU A 637 -28.25 -2.56 0.13
C GLU A 637 -29.20 -1.39 -0.13
N THR A 638 -29.11 -0.32 0.69
CA THR A 638 -29.97 0.87 0.61
C THR A 638 -29.32 2.07 -0.05
N ASP A 639 -28.01 2.01 -0.28
CA ASP A 639 -27.30 3.13 -0.91
C ASP A 639 -27.79 3.35 -2.34
N ARG A 640 -27.93 4.61 -2.71
CA ARG A 640 -28.35 5.01 -4.06
C ARG A 640 -27.45 6.15 -4.54
N GLY A 641 -27.12 6.17 -5.86
CA GLY A 641 -26.28 7.24 -6.34
C GLY A 641 -26.07 7.31 -7.85
N LEU A 642 -25.23 8.26 -8.27
CA LEU A 642 -24.86 8.55 -9.64
C LEU A 642 -23.37 8.44 -9.85
N LEU A 643 -22.93 7.60 -10.79
CA LEU A 643 -21.58 7.61 -11.33
C LEU A 643 -21.54 8.44 -12.60
N VAL A 644 -20.62 9.40 -12.67
CA VAL A 644 -20.36 10.23 -13.87
C VAL A 644 -18.95 9.99 -14.35
N VAL A 645 -18.78 9.72 -15.67
CA VAL A 645 -17.46 9.62 -16.29
C VAL A 645 -17.36 10.70 -17.37
N CYS A 646 -16.57 11.75 -17.10
CA CYS A 646 -16.43 12.95 -17.93
C CYS A 646 -15.47 12.73 -19.12
N ASP A 647 -15.57 11.57 -19.76
CA ASP A 647 -14.71 11.23 -20.90
C ASP A 647 -15.55 10.70 -22.07
N PRO A 648 -15.69 11.48 -23.15
CA PRO A 648 -16.53 11.09 -24.29
C PRO A 648 -16.02 9.83 -24.99
N ARG A 649 -14.77 9.44 -24.80
CA ARG A 649 -14.19 8.22 -25.37
C ARG A 649 -14.88 6.96 -24.85
N MET A 650 -15.41 7.00 -23.62
CA MET A 650 -16.18 5.89 -23.05
C MET A 650 -17.48 5.60 -23.81
N ALA A 651 -18.10 6.62 -24.40
CA ALA A 651 -19.31 6.48 -25.22
C ALA A 651 -18.98 6.24 -26.71
N GLY A 652 -17.94 6.91 -27.25
CA GLY A 652 -17.68 7.01 -28.69
C GLY A 652 -16.67 6.01 -29.25
N MET A 653 -15.83 5.39 -28.41
CA MET A 653 -14.77 4.47 -28.88
C MET A 653 -15.16 3.00 -28.71
N ASN A 654 -14.63 2.13 -29.57
CA ASN A 654 -14.93 0.68 -29.50
C ASN A 654 -14.59 0.04 -28.16
N TYR A 655 -13.46 0.42 -27.56
CA TYR A 655 -13.05 -0.07 -26.24
C TYR A 655 -13.93 0.45 -25.08
N GLY A 656 -14.69 1.51 -25.31
CA GLY A 656 -15.63 2.03 -24.31
C GLY A 656 -16.73 1.03 -23.94
N ARG A 657 -17.08 0.11 -24.82
CA ARG A 657 -18.00 -1.00 -24.52
C ARG A 657 -17.39 -1.95 -23.49
N ARG A 658 -16.12 -2.32 -23.64
CA ARG A 658 -15.37 -3.17 -22.68
C ARG A 658 -15.26 -2.49 -21.31
N LEU A 659 -14.93 -1.20 -21.28
CA LEU A 659 -14.85 -0.42 -20.05
C LEU A 659 -16.22 -0.32 -19.32
N ARG A 660 -17.31 -0.09 -20.04
CA ARG A 660 -18.65 -0.11 -19.45
C ARG A 660 -19.06 -1.50 -18.94
N GLY A 661 -18.70 -2.55 -19.68
CA GLY A 661 -18.97 -3.94 -19.26
C GLY A 661 -18.19 -4.38 -18.01
N ALA A 662 -17.07 -3.72 -17.69
CA ALA A 662 -16.30 -3.97 -16.48
C ALA A 662 -16.92 -3.31 -15.23
N LEU A 663 -17.76 -2.28 -15.41
CA LEU A 663 -18.48 -1.63 -14.31
C LEU A 663 -19.62 -2.51 -13.79
N PRO A 664 -20.05 -2.31 -12.52
CA PRO A 664 -21.30 -2.89 -12.06
C PRO A 664 -22.48 -2.52 -13.00
N PRO A 665 -23.53 -3.36 -13.11
CA PRO A 665 -24.62 -3.17 -14.06
C PRO A 665 -25.55 -2.00 -13.67
N MET A 666 -25.04 -0.78 -13.74
CA MET A 666 -25.78 0.46 -13.46
C MET A 666 -26.69 0.84 -14.63
N THR A 667 -27.85 1.40 -14.35
CA THR A 667 -28.76 1.91 -15.38
C THR A 667 -28.20 3.18 -16.00
N PRO A 668 -27.96 3.22 -17.34
CA PRO A 668 -27.46 4.41 -18.01
C PRO A 668 -28.52 5.50 -18.07
N VAL A 669 -28.11 6.77 -17.94
CA VAL A 669 -28.96 7.95 -18.21
C VAL A 669 -28.46 8.66 -19.46
N ALA A 670 -29.39 9.19 -20.26
CA ALA A 670 -29.10 9.66 -21.60
C ALA A 670 -28.49 11.07 -21.63
N ASN A 671 -28.86 11.94 -20.67
CA ASN A 671 -28.51 13.35 -20.64
C ASN A 671 -28.35 13.88 -19.22
N GLU A 672 -27.94 15.13 -19.10
CA GLU A 672 -27.73 15.80 -17.80
C GLU A 672 -29.05 16.02 -17.05
N ASP A 673 -30.14 16.29 -17.73
CA ASP A 673 -31.44 16.53 -17.08
C ASP A 673 -31.94 15.28 -16.37
N GLU A 674 -31.79 14.09 -16.97
CA GLU A 674 -32.10 12.82 -16.33
C GLU A 674 -31.18 12.55 -15.11
N ALA A 675 -29.88 12.89 -15.24
CA ALA A 675 -28.95 12.76 -14.13
C ALA A 675 -29.34 13.69 -12.97
N GLN A 676 -29.68 14.95 -13.25
CA GLN A 676 -30.14 15.91 -12.24
C GLN A 676 -31.48 15.51 -11.61
N ALA A 677 -32.42 14.98 -12.41
CA ALA A 677 -33.70 14.48 -11.90
C ALA A 677 -33.49 13.33 -10.91
N TRP A 678 -32.65 12.36 -11.25
CA TRP A 678 -32.27 11.28 -10.33
C TRP A 678 -31.69 11.78 -9.02
N LEU A 679 -30.76 12.76 -9.05
CA LEU A 679 -30.17 13.35 -7.86
C LEU A 679 -31.21 14.13 -7.03
N ALA A 680 -32.18 14.80 -7.69
CA ALA A 680 -33.27 15.47 -7.01
C ALA A 680 -34.22 14.49 -6.28
N GLU A 681 -34.50 13.31 -6.87
CA GLU A 681 -35.21 12.23 -6.20
C GLU A 681 -34.47 11.73 -4.95
N LEU A 682 -33.13 11.56 -5.05
CA LEU A 682 -32.31 11.16 -3.91
C LEU A 682 -32.32 12.21 -2.79
N ALA A 683 -32.27 13.47 -3.15
CA ALA A 683 -32.33 14.58 -2.18
C ALA A 683 -33.72 14.64 -1.49
N ALA A 684 -34.82 14.45 -2.25
CA ALA A 684 -36.16 14.47 -1.71
C ALA A 684 -36.46 13.26 -0.78
N ALA A 685 -35.87 12.11 -1.03
CA ALA A 685 -36.08 10.91 -0.21
C ALA A 685 -35.46 10.99 1.21
N ARG A 686 -34.71 12.04 1.53
CA ARG A 686 -34.07 12.27 2.84
C ARG A 686 -34.89 13.14 3.80
N GLY A 687 -35.82 13.94 3.27
CA GLY A 687 -36.73 14.76 4.04
C GLY A 687 -38.00 13.99 4.41
#